data_9e78750aaf53c22ef1fb4054ee363f5d
#
_entry.id   9e78750aaf53c22ef1fb4054ee363f5d
#
_cell.length_a   1.000
_cell.length_b   1.000
_cell.length_c   1.000
_cell.angle_alpha   90.00
_cell.angle_beta   90.00
_cell.angle_gamma   90.00
#
_symmetry.space_group_name_H-M   'P 1'
#
loop_
_entity.id
_entity.type
_entity.pdbx_description
1 polymer ?
#
loop_
_entity_poly.entity_id
_entity_poly.type
_entity_poly.pdbx_seq_one_letter_code
_entity_poly.pdbx_strand_id
1 'polypeptide(L)'
;MNSPAQDRSRDRSRALRARLGGLGFGGDYNPEQWDKATRAEDLRLMNEAGVNLVNLAIFAWARVEPARDAYDFGFFDTVMDDLAAHGITADLATMTASPPPWLAVAHPEILPVTASGGILSPGGRQHFCPSSPVFRDRAVRLVEAVATHYRDHPALGLWHVGNEYGIHVAECFCDTSAADFRHWLTTRYGDVDALNDAWSTDFWSQRYTSFDQILPPRTAPTYPNPSQQLDFKRFSSDALRTCFTLERDVLRRITPDTPVTTNFLAGHKAVDVHAWAPEMDVLALDSYPDPHWGSAHIGAALSYDLLRGAAEGNPWLLTEQAPSAVNWRGRNGGKSPGRMRLWSWQAVAQGADAVMYFQWRQSRGGAEKFHSGMIPHAGAGTRVHAEVRELGRELALVPELAGTRIRNEVAILFDWDNWWALELDSHPSDGVRCLDRVLDHYSPLFEAGVGIDLVHPAADLSPYKLLVLPSHYLLSAVNAERIRTFVADGGSLLASFFTGIVDEHDRVHTGGRPDALDDVLGVRVEEFWPAAAAEAVPLRAPEADAPAPPPASLWREDVKLTGARAELLFAGPDWDDDRPAVTVHTHGGGTARYIATRPDPLTMRAITDRSLADAGVAPVLPGLPTGVQATIRRGADHDVLILLNHTGDTREVTLPADRRDLLDGQRPHVRHVALEPRGVAVLGSVLTSTPSPRRAL
;
A
#
# COMPACT_ATOMS: atom_id res chain seq x y z
N MET A 1 -20.36 -16.06 3.31
CA MET A 1 -20.10 -16.81 2.03
C MET A 1 -19.57 -15.80 1.04
N ASN A 2 -18.44 -16.11 0.37
CA ASN A 2 -17.89 -15.24 -0.65
C ASN A 2 -18.83 -15.12 -1.85
N SER A 3 -18.71 -14.02 -2.61
CA SER A 3 -19.44 -13.91 -3.87
C SER A 3 -18.84 -14.87 -4.93
N PRO A 4 -19.62 -15.31 -5.93
CA PRO A 4 -19.09 -16.13 -7.03
C PRO A 4 -17.94 -15.48 -7.80
N ALA A 5 -17.85 -14.15 -7.78
CA ALA A 5 -16.76 -13.39 -8.39
C ALA A 5 -15.46 -13.53 -7.59
N GLN A 6 -15.55 -13.43 -6.26
CA GLN A 6 -14.41 -13.63 -5.36
C GLN A 6 -13.86 -15.06 -5.42
N ASP A 7 -14.72 -16.06 -5.53
CA ASP A 7 -14.29 -17.45 -5.67
C ASP A 7 -13.51 -17.65 -6.98
N ARG A 8 -14.00 -17.12 -8.11
CA ARG A 8 -13.28 -17.18 -9.41
C ARG A 8 -11.94 -16.43 -9.36
N SER A 9 -11.88 -15.29 -8.71
CA SER A 9 -10.63 -14.55 -8.52
C SER A 9 -9.59 -15.38 -7.76
N ARG A 10 -9.99 -16.04 -6.68
CA ARG A 10 -9.12 -16.95 -5.92
C ARG A 10 -8.64 -18.14 -6.74
N ASP A 11 -9.50 -18.69 -7.61
CA ASP A 11 -9.12 -19.81 -8.47
C ASP A 11 -8.08 -19.38 -9.51
N ARG A 12 -8.21 -18.20 -10.13
CA ARG A 12 -7.21 -17.65 -11.05
C ARG A 12 -5.87 -17.39 -10.36
N SER A 13 -5.89 -16.80 -9.17
CA SER A 13 -4.66 -16.57 -8.37
C SER A 13 -4.01 -17.90 -7.96
N ARG A 14 -4.80 -18.95 -7.68
CA ARG A 14 -4.29 -20.30 -7.40
C ARG A 14 -3.65 -20.92 -8.65
N ALA A 15 -4.24 -20.73 -9.82
CA ALA A 15 -3.70 -21.23 -11.09
C ALA A 15 -2.35 -20.58 -11.41
N LEU A 16 -2.19 -19.27 -11.18
CA LEU A 16 -0.90 -18.58 -11.31
C LEU A 16 0.16 -19.21 -10.39
N ARG A 17 -0.12 -19.40 -9.11
CA ARG A 17 0.82 -20.02 -8.16
C ARG A 17 1.20 -21.44 -8.57
N ALA A 18 0.23 -22.22 -9.02
CA ALA A 18 0.48 -23.58 -9.50
C ALA A 18 1.38 -23.59 -10.76
N ARG A 19 1.21 -22.61 -11.65
CA ARG A 19 2.05 -22.42 -12.83
C ARG A 19 3.48 -22.05 -12.46
N LEU A 20 3.67 -21.15 -11.48
CA LEU A 20 4.99 -20.74 -11.02
C LEU A 20 5.71 -21.84 -10.21
N GLY A 21 4.98 -22.81 -9.68
CA GLY A 21 5.52 -23.91 -8.87
C GLY A 21 6.02 -23.49 -7.50
N GLY A 22 5.74 -22.25 -7.06
CA GLY A 22 6.20 -21.64 -5.81
C GLY A 22 6.09 -20.13 -5.85
N LEU A 23 7.07 -19.45 -5.24
CA LEU A 23 7.14 -17.99 -5.29
C LEU A 23 7.58 -17.50 -6.68
N GLY A 24 7.01 -16.38 -7.13
CA GLY A 24 7.45 -15.67 -8.34
C GLY A 24 8.78 -14.96 -8.11
N PHE A 25 9.68 -15.01 -9.10
CA PHE A 25 10.96 -14.31 -9.06
C PHE A 25 11.36 -13.81 -10.44
N GLY A 26 11.75 -12.54 -10.55
CA GLY A 26 12.20 -11.93 -11.80
C GLY A 26 12.19 -10.42 -11.79
N GLY A 27 11.69 -9.81 -12.86
CA GLY A 27 11.63 -8.35 -12.98
C GLY A 27 11.12 -7.89 -14.33
N ASP A 28 11.11 -6.57 -14.51
CA ASP A 28 10.73 -5.93 -15.76
C ASP A 28 11.73 -6.27 -16.86
N TYR A 29 11.25 -6.92 -17.88
CA TYR A 29 12.04 -7.29 -19.04
C TYR A 29 11.70 -6.36 -20.21
N ASN A 30 12.69 -5.57 -20.63
CA ASN A 30 12.59 -4.59 -21.71
C ASN A 30 13.45 -5.04 -22.92
N PRO A 31 13.11 -6.16 -23.59
CA PRO A 31 13.92 -6.76 -24.66
C PRO A 31 14.02 -5.87 -25.89
N GLU A 32 13.09 -4.93 -26.07
CA GLU A 32 13.07 -3.98 -27.18
C GLU A 32 14.22 -2.95 -27.14
N GLN A 33 14.88 -2.84 -26.00
CA GLN A 33 16.06 -1.96 -25.83
C GLN A 33 17.38 -2.65 -26.28
N TRP A 34 17.35 -3.96 -26.60
CA TRP A 34 18.54 -4.78 -26.79
C TRP A 34 18.56 -5.54 -28.10
N ASP A 35 19.76 -5.82 -28.58
CA ASP A 35 19.95 -6.65 -29.76
C ASP A 35 19.68 -8.15 -29.48
N LYS A 36 19.61 -8.95 -30.56
CA LYS A 36 19.30 -10.39 -30.48
C LYS A 36 20.32 -11.17 -29.65
N ALA A 37 21.62 -10.81 -29.70
CA ALA A 37 22.67 -11.52 -28.98
C ALA A 37 22.52 -11.28 -27.46
N THR A 38 22.23 -10.04 -27.05
CA THR A 38 21.98 -9.68 -25.67
C THR A 38 20.73 -10.37 -25.12
N ARG A 39 19.64 -10.45 -25.91
CA ARG A 39 18.44 -11.18 -25.50
C ARG A 39 18.67 -12.68 -25.29
N ALA A 40 19.47 -13.31 -26.16
CA ALA A 40 19.86 -14.70 -25.97
C ALA A 40 20.72 -14.92 -24.70
N GLU A 41 21.61 -13.97 -24.39
CA GLU A 41 22.35 -13.97 -23.12
C GLU A 41 21.40 -13.79 -21.92
N ASP A 42 20.42 -12.88 -22.01
CA ASP A 42 19.45 -12.61 -20.95
C ASP A 42 18.67 -13.87 -20.55
N LEU A 43 18.16 -14.64 -21.50
CA LEU A 43 17.43 -15.88 -21.22
C LEU A 43 18.28 -16.91 -20.49
N ARG A 44 19.54 -17.06 -20.90
CA ARG A 44 20.50 -17.95 -20.22
C ARG A 44 20.73 -17.49 -18.77
N LEU A 45 20.97 -16.18 -18.56
CA LEU A 45 21.20 -15.60 -17.23
C LEU A 45 19.95 -15.62 -16.35
N MET A 46 18.76 -15.46 -16.93
CA MET A 46 17.47 -15.61 -16.23
C MET A 46 17.33 -17.03 -15.67
N ASN A 47 17.60 -18.06 -16.49
CA ASN A 47 17.57 -19.45 -16.03
C ASN A 47 18.60 -19.72 -14.93
N GLU A 48 19.81 -19.20 -15.06
CA GLU A 48 20.88 -19.33 -14.03
C GLU A 48 20.50 -18.64 -12.72
N ALA A 49 19.69 -17.57 -12.78
CA ALA A 49 19.21 -16.85 -11.62
C ALA A 49 17.91 -17.44 -11.02
N GLY A 50 17.29 -18.41 -11.67
CA GLY A 50 16.01 -19.00 -11.24
C GLY A 50 14.80 -18.11 -11.51
N VAL A 51 14.86 -17.22 -12.50
CA VAL A 51 13.73 -16.38 -12.93
C VAL A 51 12.62 -17.25 -13.51
N ASN A 52 11.39 -17.09 -13.00
CA ASN A 52 10.19 -17.81 -13.46
C ASN A 52 9.04 -16.90 -13.85
N LEU A 53 9.17 -15.58 -13.62
CA LEU A 53 8.14 -14.57 -13.91
C LEU A 53 8.82 -13.27 -14.39
N VAL A 54 8.32 -12.66 -15.47
CA VAL A 54 8.79 -11.34 -15.93
C VAL A 54 7.61 -10.45 -16.32
N ASN A 55 7.66 -9.15 -15.98
CA ASN A 55 6.79 -8.15 -16.56
C ASN A 55 7.29 -7.84 -17.98
N LEU A 56 6.38 -7.81 -18.95
CA LEU A 56 6.75 -7.65 -20.35
C LEU A 56 5.90 -6.59 -21.03
N ALA A 57 6.54 -5.73 -21.83
CA ALA A 57 5.90 -4.85 -22.80
C ALA A 57 5.10 -3.67 -22.19
N ILE A 58 5.36 -3.23 -20.96
CA ILE A 58 4.59 -2.18 -20.26
C ILE A 58 4.46 -0.90 -21.13
N PHE A 59 5.52 -0.46 -21.77
CA PHE A 59 5.56 0.77 -22.59
C PHE A 59 5.63 0.48 -24.10
N ALA A 60 5.08 -0.64 -24.57
CA ALA A 60 5.29 -1.12 -25.93
C ALA A 60 4.23 -0.64 -26.95
N TRP A 61 3.25 0.19 -26.60
CA TRP A 61 2.16 0.60 -27.48
C TRP A 61 2.66 1.12 -28.84
N ALA A 62 3.58 2.10 -28.86
CA ALA A 62 4.09 2.66 -30.12
C ALA A 62 4.84 1.64 -30.99
N ARG A 63 5.36 0.56 -30.40
CA ARG A 63 6.03 -0.51 -31.14
C ARG A 63 5.05 -1.50 -31.74
N VAL A 64 4.00 -1.83 -30.98
CA VAL A 64 2.96 -2.81 -31.43
C VAL A 64 1.96 -2.14 -32.37
N GLU A 65 1.63 -0.86 -32.16
CA GLU A 65 0.76 -0.07 -33.03
C GLU A 65 1.50 1.17 -33.56
N PRO A 66 2.42 1.01 -34.54
CA PRO A 66 3.21 2.12 -35.09
C PRO A 66 2.36 3.14 -35.85
N ALA A 67 1.18 2.77 -36.29
CA ALA A 67 0.18 3.63 -36.89
C ALA A 67 -1.22 3.12 -36.54
N ARG A 68 -2.20 4.00 -36.57
CA ARG A 68 -3.59 3.69 -36.21
C ARG A 68 -4.09 2.40 -36.86
N ASP A 69 -4.56 1.46 -36.05
CA ASP A 69 -5.12 0.16 -36.42
C ASP A 69 -4.15 -0.75 -37.22
N ALA A 70 -2.84 -0.44 -37.21
CA ALA A 70 -1.79 -1.25 -37.84
C ALA A 70 -0.95 -1.93 -36.73
N TYR A 71 -1.25 -3.17 -36.43
CA TYR A 71 -0.61 -3.95 -35.39
C TYR A 71 0.55 -4.79 -35.91
N ASP A 72 1.70 -4.77 -35.23
CA ASP A 72 2.88 -5.60 -35.50
C ASP A 72 3.30 -6.33 -34.20
N PHE A 73 3.00 -7.60 -34.11
CA PHE A 73 3.35 -8.43 -32.95
C PHE A 73 4.66 -9.22 -33.14
N GLY A 74 5.25 -9.25 -34.34
CA GLY A 74 6.35 -10.17 -34.70
C GLY A 74 7.57 -10.10 -33.78
N PHE A 75 7.89 -8.92 -33.21
CA PHE A 75 8.95 -8.81 -32.22
C PHE A 75 8.58 -9.52 -30.92
N PHE A 76 7.39 -9.25 -30.38
CA PHE A 76 6.95 -9.84 -29.11
C PHE A 76 6.55 -11.30 -29.27
N ASP A 77 6.12 -11.77 -30.44
CA ASP A 77 5.95 -13.21 -30.74
C ASP A 77 7.25 -13.96 -30.47
N THR A 78 8.36 -13.47 -31.03
CA THR A 78 9.68 -14.06 -30.79
C THR A 78 10.06 -14.06 -29.30
N VAL A 79 9.81 -12.97 -28.59
CA VAL A 79 10.12 -12.85 -27.14
C VAL A 79 9.27 -13.82 -26.33
N MET A 80 7.98 -13.90 -26.59
CA MET A 80 7.05 -14.79 -25.89
C MET A 80 7.39 -16.26 -26.14
N ASP A 81 7.72 -16.64 -27.40
CA ASP A 81 8.19 -17.97 -27.74
C ASP A 81 9.49 -18.33 -27.00
N ASP A 82 10.45 -17.39 -26.95
CA ASP A 82 11.70 -17.55 -26.23
C ASP A 82 11.46 -17.74 -24.72
N LEU A 83 10.58 -16.97 -24.09
CA LEU A 83 10.18 -17.12 -22.68
C LEU A 83 9.54 -18.50 -22.43
N ALA A 84 8.61 -18.92 -23.29
CA ALA A 84 7.97 -20.23 -23.20
C ALA A 84 8.98 -21.38 -23.27
N ALA A 85 9.93 -21.29 -24.23
CA ALA A 85 10.98 -22.29 -24.41
C ALA A 85 11.91 -22.42 -23.19
N HIS A 86 12.02 -21.34 -22.37
CA HIS A 86 12.84 -21.33 -21.17
C HIS A 86 12.03 -21.53 -19.88
N GLY A 87 10.72 -21.82 -19.98
CA GLY A 87 9.84 -22.05 -18.83
C GLY A 87 9.55 -20.80 -18.01
N ILE A 88 9.72 -19.59 -18.57
CA ILE A 88 9.49 -18.31 -17.91
C ILE A 88 8.06 -17.84 -18.23
N THR A 89 7.32 -17.50 -17.18
CA THR A 89 5.95 -16.95 -17.30
C THR A 89 6.01 -15.45 -17.57
N ALA A 90 5.17 -14.99 -18.48
CA ALA A 90 4.98 -13.56 -18.75
C ALA A 90 3.78 -13.02 -17.93
N ASP A 91 4.03 -11.98 -17.18
CA ASP A 91 3.06 -10.97 -16.77
C ASP A 91 3.01 -9.95 -17.91
N LEU A 92 2.10 -10.21 -18.88
CA LEU A 92 2.05 -9.47 -20.13
C LEU A 92 1.22 -8.20 -19.96
N ALA A 93 1.84 -7.04 -20.22
CA ALA A 93 1.16 -5.76 -20.10
C ALA A 93 0.15 -5.54 -21.24
N THR A 94 -0.91 -4.75 -20.94
CA THR A 94 -1.84 -4.23 -21.95
C THR A 94 -1.23 -3.13 -22.82
N MET A 95 -0.01 -2.68 -22.46
CA MET A 95 0.82 -1.68 -23.18
C MET A 95 0.26 -0.25 -23.13
N THR A 96 -0.82 -0.01 -22.40
CA THR A 96 -1.59 1.25 -22.41
C THR A 96 -1.01 2.35 -21.49
N ALA A 97 0.02 2.05 -20.71
CA ALA A 97 0.62 2.96 -19.75
C ALA A 97 1.12 4.29 -20.37
N SER A 98 1.47 4.29 -21.66
CA SER A 98 1.91 5.49 -22.35
C SER A 98 1.38 5.50 -23.80
N PRO A 99 0.50 6.45 -24.16
CA PRO A 99 0.01 6.59 -25.53
C PRO A 99 1.13 6.81 -26.55
N PRO A 100 1.00 6.29 -27.78
CA PRO A 100 2.01 6.51 -28.81
C PRO A 100 2.01 7.95 -29.31
N PRO A 101 3.13 8.47 -29.82
CA PRO A 101 3.23 9.86 -30.31
C PRO A 101 2.21 10.20 -31.39
N TRP A 102 1.89 9.28 -32.29
CA TRP A 102 0.90 9.52 -33.35
C TRP A 102 -0.51 9.80 -32.79
N LEU A 103 -0.88 9.20 -31.65
CA LEU A 103 -2.16 9.43 -31.00
C LEU A 103 -2.25 10.84 -30.43
N ALA A 104 -1.22 11.30 -29.71
CA ALA A 104 -1.18 12.66 -29.17
C ALA A 104 -1.15 13.75 -30.26
N VAL A 105 -0.55 13.46 -31.43
CA VAL A 105 -0.54 14.38 -32.58
C VAL A 105 -1.90 14.42 -33.26
N ALA A 106 -2.55 13.27 -33.46
CA ALA A 106 -3.86 13.18 -34.09
C ALA A 106 -5.00 13.70 -33.19
N HIS A 107 -4.85 13.57 -31.89
CA HIS A 107 -5.84 13.85 -30.85
C HIS A 107 -5.23 14.60 -29.67
N PRO A 108 -4.82 15.87 -29.83
CA PRO A 108 -4.19 16.64 -28.73
C PRO A 108 -5.11 16.84 -27.53
N GLU A 109 -6.43 16.66 -27.71
CA GLU A 109 -7.42 16.71 -26.61
C GLU A 109 -7.29 15.56 -25.60
N ILE A 110 -6.49 14.52 -25.86
CA ILE A 110 -6.19 13.49 -24.88
C ILE A 110 -5.21 13.99 -23.80
N LEU A 111 -4.49 15.08 -24.04
CA LEU A 111 -3.44 15.52 -23.13
C LEU A 111 -4.03 16.09 -21.83
N PRO A 112 -3.41 15.79 -20.67
CA PRO A 112 -3.91 16.25 -19.39
C PRO A 112 -3.73 17.76 -19.22
N VAL A 113 -4.65 18.37 -18.48
CA VAL A 113 -4.63 19.80 -18.13
C VAL A 113 -4.45 19.93 -16.63
N THR A 114 -3.52 20.76 -16.19
CA THR A 114 -3.29 21.06 -14.77
C THR A 114 -4.36 21.97 -14.19
N ALA A 115 -4.46 22.10 -12.86
CA ALA A 115 -5.38 23.02 -12.20
C ALA A 115 -5.21 24.48 -12.64
N SER A 116 -3.99 24.88 -13.01
CA SER A 116 -3.67 26.23 -13.54
C SER A 116 -3.95 26.40 -15.03
N GLY A 117 -4.47 25.39 -15.73
CA GLY A 117 -4.80 25.42 -17.15
C GLY A 117 -3.64 25.08 -18.09
N GLY A 118 -2.47 24.68 -17.58
CA GLY A 118 -1.34 24.23 -18.40
C GLY A 118 -1.60 22.85 -19.00
N ILE A 119 -1.36 22.68 -20.32
CA ILE A 119 -1.44 21.38 -20.99
C ILE A 119 -0.11 20.67 -20.82
N LEU A 120 -0.15 19.42 -20.34
CA LEU A 120 1.06 18.58 -20.23
C LEU A 120 1.45 18.04 -21.61
N SER A 121 2.73 18.21 -21.95
CA SER A 121 3.26 17.75 -23.24
C SER A 121 3.44 16.24 -23.30
N PRO A 122 3.28 15.60 -24.47
CA PRO A 122 3.70 14.22 -24.69
C PRO A 122 5.24 14.12 -24.61
N GLY A 123 5.74 12.89 -24.47
CA GLY A 123 7.19 12.61 -24.41
C GLY A 123 7.68 12.14 -23.03
N GLY A 124 6.82 12.23 -22.01
CA GLY A 124 6.92 11.47 -20.77
C GLY A 124 6.03 10.25 -20.80
N ARG A 125 5.78 9.63 -19.67
CA ARG A 125 4.81 8.52 -19.54
C ARG A 125 3.49 9.00 -18.93
N GLN A 126 2.38 8.25 -19.15
CA GLN A 126 1.03 8.54 -18.63
C GLN A 126 0.47 9.92 -19.07
N HIS A 127 0.82 10.40 -20.26
CA HIS A 127 0.38 11.70 -20.78
C HIS A 127 -1.04 11.63 -21.41
N PHE A 128 -2.02 11.17 -20.63
CA PHE A 128 -3.42 11.10 -21.07
C PHE A 128 -4.39 11.56 -19.99
N CYS A 129 -5.51 12.14 -20.42
CA CYS A 129 -6.64 12.44 -19.56
C CYS A 129 -7.45 11.15 -19.33
N PRO A 130 -7.64 10.70 -18.07
CA PRO A 130 -8.39 9.48 -17.78
C PRO A 130 -9.85 9.51 -18.25
N SER A 131 -10.44 10.71 -18.37
CA SER A 131 -11.82 10.91 -18.86
C SER A 131 -11.93 10.98 -20.39
N SER A 132 -10.79 10.94 -21.13
CA SER A 132 -10.82 11.07 -22.57
C SER A 132 -11.48 9.87 -23.25
N PRO A 133 -12.60 10.04 -23.98
CA PRO A 133 -13.24 8.94 -24.72
C PRO A 133 -12.36 8.43 -25.84
N VAL A 134 -11.53 9.28 -26.44
CA VAL A 134 -10.56 8.89 -27.49
C VAL A 134 -9.50 7.96 -26.92
N PHE A 135 -8.90 8.33 -25.77
CA PHE A 135 -7.91 7.46 -25.12
C PHE A 135 -8.53 6.12 -24.73
N ARG A 136 -9.68 6.14 -24.05
CA ARG A 136 -10.40 4.92 -23.62
C ARG A 136 -10.74 3.99 -24.81
N ASP A 137 -11.26 4.52 -25.93
CA ASP A 137 -11.54 3.73 -27.14
C ASP A 137 -10.27 3.12 -27.72
N ARG A 138 -9.18 3.90 -27.83
CA ARG A 138 -7.93 3.41 -28.41
C ARG A 138 -7.25 2.37 -27.51
N ALA A 139 -7.26 2.55 -26.20
CA ALA A 139 -6.76 1.57 -25.23
C ALA A 139 -7.52 0.25 -25.34
N VAL A 140 -8.85 0.29 -25.33
CA VAL A 140 -9.71 -0.92 -25.47
C VAL A 140 -9.40 -1.67 -26.76
N ARG A 141 -9.24 -0.98 -27.91
CA ARG A 141 -8.89 -1.62 -29.21
C ARG A 141 -7.53 -2.27 -29.19
N LEU A 142 -6.53 -1.62 -28.60
CA LEU A 142 -5.21 -2.22 -28.43
C LEU A 142 -5.29 -3.49 -27.58
N VAL A 143 -5.95 -3.40 -26.41
CA VAL A 143 -6.09 -4.54 -25.50
C VAL A 143 -6.84 -5.70 -26.16
N GLU A 144 -7.87 -5.43 -26.94
CA GLU A 144 -8.59 -6.46 -27.70
C GLU A 144 -7.68 -7.15 -28.73
N ALA A 145 -6.85 -6.40 -29.44
CA ALA A 145 -5.89 -6.93 -30.40
C ALA A 145 -4.81 -7.78 -29.71
N VAL A 146 -4.18 -7.26 -28.63
CA VAL A 146 -3.16 -7.95 -27.85
C VAL A 146 -3.71 -9.23 -27.20
N ALA A 147 -4.86 -9.13 -26.54
CA ALA A 147 -5.47 -10.28 -25.86
C ALA A 147 -5.91 -11.37 -26.84
N THR A 148 -6.47 -10.99 -28.00
CA THR A 148 -6.86 -11.96 -29.02
C THR A 148 -5.65 -12.69 -29.62
N HIS A 149 -4.53 -11.95 -29.80
CA HIS A 149 -3.31 -12.50 -30.36
C HIS A 149 -2.62 -13.50 -29.41
N TYR A 150 -2.52 -13.16 -28.10
CA TYR A 150 -1.78 -13.96 -27.11
C TYR A 150 -2.64 -14.89 -26.25
N ARG A 151 -3.98 -14.98 -26.46
CA ARG A 151 -4.90 -15.71 -25.57
C ARG A 151 -4.50 -17.15 -25.26
N ASP A 152 -3.92 -17.86 -26.24
CA ASP A 152 -3.53 -19.26 -26.13
C ASP A 152 -2.01 -19.45 -26.00
N HIS A 153 -1.26 -18.36 -25.82
CA HIS A 153 0.19 -18.41 -25.78
C HIS A 153 0.71 -19.07 -24.50
N PRO A 154 1.60 -20.08 -24.59
CA PRO A 154 2.04 -20.85 -23.43
C PRO A 154 2.81 -20.04 -22.38
N ALA A 155 3.47 -18.91 -22.72
CA ALA A 155 4.12 -18.04 -21.75
C ALA A 155 3.15 -17.16 -20.96
N LEU A 156 1.95 -16.86 -21.48
CA LEU A 156 0.99 -15.99 -20.82
C LEU A 156 0.51 -16.60 -19.48
N GLY A 157 0.75 -15.93 -18.38
CA GLY A 157 0.32 -16.39 -17.06
C GLY A 157 -0.44 -15.33 -16.24
N LEU A 158 -0.23 -14.06 -16.55
CA LEU A 158 -0.84 -12.93 -15.87
C LEU A 158 -0.99 -11.76 -16.84
N TRP A 159 -2.02 -10.96 -16.68
CA TRP A 159 -2.19 -9.69 -17.39
C TRP A 159 -1.89 -8.52 -16.47
N HIS A 160 -0.99 -7.64 -16.91
CA HIS A 160 -0.66 -6.38 -16.28
C HIS A 160 -1.38 -5.22 -16.99
N VAL A 161 -2.40 -4.65 -16.36
CA VAL A 161 -3.20 -3.58 -16.97
C VAL A 161 -2.60 -2.22 -16.65
N GLY A 162 -2.24 -1.47 -17.69
CA GLY A 162 -1.61 -0.16 -17.54
C GLY A 162 -0.26 -0.23 -16.82
N ASN A 163 0.03 0.71 -15.96
CA ASN A 163 1.16 0.75 -15.02
C ASN A 163 1.05 1.95 -14.09
N GLU A 164 1.20 1.77 -12.78
CA GLU A 164 1.34 2.83 -11.77
C GLU A 164 0.32 3.98 -11.97
N TYR A 165 -0.96 3.65 -12.04
CA TYR A 165 -2.01 4.63 -12.28
C TYR A 165 -1.93 5.82 -11.31
N GLY A 166 -1.99 7.04 -11.87
CA GLY A 166 -2.03 8.29 -11.09
C GLY A 166 -0.67 8.83 -10.63
N ILE A 167 0.46 8.11 -10.83
CA ILE A 167 1.79 8.56 -10.37
C ILE A 167 2.19 9.88 -11.00
N HIS A 168 1.98 10.06 -12.30
CA HIS A 168 2.37 11.27 -13.02
C HIS A 168 1.19 12.17 -13.33
N VAL A 169 -0.01 11.61 -13.52
CA VAL A 169 -1.26 12.33 -13.78
C VAL A 169 -2.34 11.76 -12.86
N ALA A 170 -2.41 12.30 -11.65
CA ALA A 170 -3.45 11.94 -10.69
C ALA A 170 -4.81 12.55 -11.03
N GLU A 171 -4.80 13.77 -11.57
CA GLU A 171 -5.98 14.60 -11.81
C GLU A 171 -5.86 15.30 -13.17
N CYS A 172 -7.00 15.49 -13.85
CA CYS A 172 -7.06 16.27 -15.08
C CYS A 172 -8.19 17.30 -15.01
N PHE A 173 -7.88 18.56 -15.30
CA PHE A 173 -8.78 19.71 -15.15
C PHE A 173 -9.33 20.21 -16.47
N CYS A 174 -9.26 19.42 -17.56
CA CYS A 174 -9.79 19.76 -18.87
C CYS A 174 -11.32 19.76 -18.89
N ASP A 175 -11.92 20.24 -19.96
CA ASP A 175 -13.38 20.33 -20.09
C ASP A 175 -14.03 18.93 -20.25
N THR A 176 -13.29 17.95 -20.79
CA THR A 176 -13.75 16.55 -20.84
C THR A 176 -13.86 15.97 -19.41
N SER A 177 -12.83 16.16 -18.57
CA SER A 177 -12.90 15.79 -17.15
C SER A 177 -13.99 16.55 -16.41
N ALA A 178 -14.22 17.83 -16.72
CA ALA A 178 -15.29 18.60 -16.12
C ALA A 178 -16.69 18.02 -16.45
N ALA A 179 -16.90 17.57 -17.68
CA ALA A 179 -18.14 16.91 -18.08
C ALA A 179 -18.34 15.55 -17.38
N ASP A 180 -17.27 14.75 -17.31
CA ASP A 180 -17.26 13.44 -16.63
C ASP A 180 -17.49 13.60 -15.11
N PHE A 181 -16.86 14.61 -14.49
CA PHE A 181 -17.06 14.97 -13.08
C PHE A 181 -18.51 15.34 -12.77
N ARG A 182 -19.16 16.18 -13.61
CA ARG A 182 -20.58 16.50 -13.45
C ARG A 182 -21.48 15.28 -13.54
N HIS A 183 -21.18 14.36 -14.45
CA HIS A 183 -21.91 13.09 -14.54
C HIS A 183 -21.72 12.24 -13.28
N TRP A 184 -20.49 12.14 -12.75
CA TRP A 184 -20.17 11.45 -11.51
C TRP A 184 -20.92 12.07 -10.31
N LEU A 185 -20.95 13.42 -10.20
CA LEU A 185 -21.69 14.13 -9.17
C LEU A 185 -23.19 13.89 -9.26
N THR A 186 -23.76 13.90 -10.48
CA THR A 186 -25.18 13.60 -10.70
C THR A 186 -25.51 12.17 -10.23
N THR A 187 -24.63 11.21 -10.50
CA THR A 187 -24.81 9.83 -10.03
C THR A 187 -24.74 9.72 -8.51
N ARG A 188 -23.83 10.48 -7.88
CA ARG A 188 -23.60 10.44 -6.43
C ARG A 188 -24.70 11.12 -5.63
N TYR A 189 -25.18 12.28 -6.08
CA TYR A 189 -26.09 13.13 -5.32
C TYR A 189 -27.55 13.08 -5.80
N GLY A 190 -27.78 12.68 -7.05
CA GLY A 190 -29.11 12.65 -7.65
C GLY A 190 -29.60 14.01 -8.12
N ASP A 191 -29.63 15.01 -7.24
CA ASP A 191 -30.05 16.38 -7.55
C ASP A 191 -29.07 17.43 -6.99
N VAL A 192 -29.18 18.66 -7.50
CA VAL A 192 -28.27 19.76 -7.17
C VAL A 192 -28.49 20.32 -5.77
N ASP A 193 -29.69 20.18 -5.20
CA ASP A 193 -29.95 20.64 -3.84
C ASP A 193 -29.30 19.73 -2.81
N ALA A 194 -29.30 18.41 -3.03
CA ALA A 194 -28.59 17.46 -2.21
C ALA A 194 -27.06 17.73 -2.25
N LEU A 195 -26.51 18.04 -3.43
CA LEU A 195 -25.10 18.44 -3.55
C LEU A 195 -24.83 19.77 -2.80
N ASN A 196 -25.70 20.78 -2.95
CA ASN A 196 -25.54 22.05 -2.25
C ASN A 196 -25.53 21.87 -0.74
N ASP A 197 -26.40 21.01 -0.20
CA ASP A 197 -26.42 20.69 1.23
C ASP A 197 -25.10 19.99 1.64
N ALA A 198 -24.70 18.95 0.93
CA ALA A 198 -23.47 18.21 1.20
C ALA A 198 -22.21 19.10 1.17
N TRP A 199 -22.11 20.00 0.20
CA TRP A 199 -20.97 20.90 0.04
C TRP A 199 -21.07 22.20 0.82
N SER A 200 -22.17 22.44 1.56
CA SER A 200 -22.42 23.69 2.30
C SER A 200 -22.24 24.95 1.45
N THR A 201 -22.81 24.97 0.25
CA THR A 201 -22.54 25.96 -0.79
C THR A 201 -23.11 27.34 -0.52
N ASP A 202 -23.91 27.53 0.52
CA ASP A 202 -24.34 28.86 0.98
C ASP A 202 -23.13 29.71 1.46
N PHE A 203 -22.02 29.06 1.81
CA PHE A 203 -20.76 29.71 2.15
C PHE A 203 -20.15 30.38 0.91
N TRP A 204 -19.79 31.66 1.01
CA TRP A 204 -19.21 32.49 -0.06
C TRP A 204 -20.04 32.55 -1.36
N SER A 205 -21.37 32.39 -1.26
CA SER A 205 -22.26 32.48 -2.43
C SER A 205 -21.95 31.43 -3.52
N GLN A 206 -21.61 30.22 -3.12
CA GLN A 206 -21.26 29.14 -4.04
C GLN A 206 -22.45 28.27 -4.50
N ARG A 207 -23.69 28.59 -4.07
CA ARG A 207 -24.87 27.76 -4.35
C ARG A 207 -25.11 27.59 -5.85
N TYR A 208 -25.16 26.33 -6.29
CA TYR A 208 -25.46 25.95 -7.66
C TYR A 208 -26.95 25.77 -7.91
N THR A 209 -27.41 26.08 -9.12
CA THR A 209 -28.79 25.84 -9.59
C THR A 209 -28.85 24.73 -10.65
N SER A 210 -27.70 24.27 -11.16
CA SER A 210 -27.55 23.17 -12.10
C SER A 210 -26.17 22.57 -11.97
N PHE A 211 -26.01 21.26 -12.19
CA PHE A 211 -24.72 20.60 -12.29
C PHE A 211 -23.81 21.20 -13.37
N ASP A 212 -24.38 21.80 -14.44
CA ASP A 212 -23.61 22.43 -15.52
C ASP A 212 -22.75 23.62 -15.06
N GLN A 213 -23.07 24.21 -13.92
CA GLN A 213 -22.31 25.30 -13.33
C GLN A 213 -21.05 24.83 -12.59
N ILE A 214 -20.93 23.52 -12.33
CA ILE A 214 -19.85 22.97 -11.55
C ILE A 214 -18.63 22.69 -12.44
N LEU A 215 -17.48 23.17 -12.00
CA LEU A 215 -16.17 22.93 -12.60
C LEU A 215 -15.31 22.10 -11.65
N PRO A 216 -14.28 21.41 -12.15
CA PRO A 216 -13.19 20.92 -11.29
C PRO A 216 -12.61 22.05 -10.42
N PRO A 217 -12.03 21.76 -9.25
CA PRO A 217 -11.41 22.78 -8.39
C PRO A 217 -10.11 23.32 -9.01
N ARG A 218 -10.25 24.07 -10.11
CA ARG A 218 -9.17 24.77 -10.80
C ARG A 218 -8.58 25.84 -9.90
N THR A 219 -7.39 26.34 -10.23
CA THR A 219 -6.73 27.43 -9.49
C THR A 219 -7.68 28.61 -9.34
N ALA A 220 -7.96 28.98 -8.12
CA ALA A 220 -8.89 30.04 -7.73
C ALA A 220 -8.14 31.15 -6.95
N PRO A 221 -8.75 32.35 -6.76
CA PRO A 221 -8.13 33.44 -5.99
C PRO A 221 -7.85 33.09 -4.53
N THR A 222 -8.58 32.14 -3.97
CA THR A 222 -8.37 31.59 -2.63
C THR A 222 -8.76 30.11 -2.62
N TYR A 223 -8.98 29.53 -1.44
CA TYR A 223 -9.29 28.12 -1.27
C TYR A 223 -10.58 27.70 -1.98
N PRO A 224 -10.57 26.69 -2.85
CA PRO A 224 -11.79 26.04 -3.34
C PRO A 224 -12.57 25.39 -2.18
N ASN A 225 -13.84 25.11 -2.40
CA ASN A 225 -14.67 24.40 -1.44
C ASN A 225 -14.05 23.04 -1.05
N PRO A 226 -13.85 22.71 0.24
CA PRO A 226 -13.22 21.46 0.67
C PRO A 226 -13.98 20.22 0.21
N SER A 227 -15.32 20.19 0.30
CA SER A 227 -16.13 19.06 -0.17
C SER A 227 -16.00 18.85 -1.68
N GLN A 228 -15.91 19.93 -2.46
CA GLN A 228 -15.65 19.88 -3.90
C GLN A 228 -14.26 19.30 -4.20
N GLN A 229 -13.23 19.72 -3.46
CA GLN A 229 -11.88 19.17 -3.61
C GLN A 229 -11.85 17.68 -3.29
N LEU A 230 -12.49 17.26 -2.19
CA LEU A 230 -12.57 15.86 -1.79
C LEU A 230 -13.29 15.01 -2.84
N ASP A 231 -14.44 15.46 -3.34
CA ASP A 231 -15.16 14.74 -4.37
C ASP A 231 -14.41 14.70 -5.71
N PHE A 232 -13.63 15.73 -6.03
CA PHE A 232 -12.78 15.70 -7.23
C PHE A 232 -11.64 14.69 -7.12
N LYS A 233 -11.08 14.46 -5.93
CA LYS A 233 -10.10 13.40 -5.68
C LYS A 233 -10.71 12.01 -5.81
N ARG A 234 -11.89 11.80 -5.24
CA ARG A 234 -12.69 10.57 -5.40
C ARG A 234 -12.97 10.29 -6.87
N PHE A 235 -13.51 11.29 -7.58
CA PHE A 235 -13.77 11.22 -9.01
C PHE A 235 -12.49 10.89 -9.80
N SER A 236 -11.37 11.53 -9.50
CA SER A 236 -10.11 11.31 -10.23
C SER A 236 -9.60 9.88 -10.06
N SER A 237 -9.67 9.32 -8.84
CA SER A 237 -9.40 7.90 -8.58
C SER A 237 -10.34 6.98 -9.35
N ASP A 238 -11.65 7.30 -9.38
CA ASP A 238 -12.66 6.53 -10.12
C ASP A 238 -12.47 6.62 -11.64
N ALA A 239 -12.05 7.77 -12.17
CA ALA A 239 -11.78 7.95 -13.60
C ALA A 239 -10.58 7.09 -14.06
N LEU A 240 -9.53 7.01 -13.23
CA LEU A 240 -8.40 6.10 -13.45
C LEU A 240 -8.83 4.64 -13.34
N ARG A 241 -9.64 4.29 -12.32
CA ARG A 241 -10.22 2.95 -12.16
C ARG A 241 -11.07 2.55 -13.37
N THR A 242 -11.79 3.50 -13.97
CA THR A 242 -12.56 3.27 -15.18
C THR A 242 -11.66 2.86 -16.34
N CYS A 243 -10.48 3.46 -16.51
CA CYS A 243 -9.51 3.02 -17.52
C CYS A 243 -9.09 1.57 -17.28
N PHE A 244 -8.74 1.22 -16.03
CA PHE A 244 -8.40 -0.16 -15.64
C PHE A 244 -9.55 -1.14 -15.94
N THR A 245 -10.76 -0.83 -15.50
CA THR A 245 -11.90 -1.77 -15.62
C THR A 245 -12.33 -1.99 -17.05
N LEU A 246 -12.26 -0.98 -17.93
CA LEU A 246 -12.54 -1.13 -19.37
C LEU A 246 -11.57 -2.12 -20.01
N GLU A 247 -10.29 -2.05 -19.71
CA GLU A 247 -9.29 -2.99 -20.24
C GLU A 247 -9.47 -4.39 -19.64
N ARG A 248 -9.62 -4.49 -18.31
CA ARG A 248 -9.91 -5.75 -17.62
C ARG A 248 -11.13 -6.48 -18.21
N ASP A 249 -12.19 -5.77 -18.52
CA ASP A 249 -13.42 -6.39 -19.04
C ASP A 249 -13.20 -7.00 -20.42
N VAL A 250 -12.35 -6.40 -21.24
CA VAL A 250 -11.90 -7.01 -22.50
C VAL A 250 -11.11 -8.30 -22.22
N LEU A 251 -10.16 -8.26 -21.29
CA LEU A 251 -9.36 -9.42 -20.91
C LEU A 251 -10.24 -10.55 -20.35
N ARG A 252 -11.22 -10.21 -19.49
CA ARG A 252 -12.17 -11.19 -18.93
C ARG A 252 -13.01 -11.88 -20.01
N ARG A 253 -13.34 -11.19 -21.10
CA ARG A 253 -14.10 -11.73 -22.22
C ARG A 253 -13.27 -12.67 -23.09
N ILE A 254 -11.98 -12.37 -23.30
CA ILE A 254 -11.11 -13.09 -24.22
C ILE A 254 -10.35 -14.21 -23.50
N THR A 255 -9.87 -13.96 -22.29
CA THR A 255 -9.05 -14.88 -21.48
C THR A 255 -9.61 -14.99 -20.06
N PRO A 256 -10.81 -15.59 -19.86
CA PRO A 256 -11.54 -15.56 -18.59
C PRO A 256 -10.79 -16.22 -17.41
N ASP A 257 -9.86 -17.11 -17.70
CA ASP A 257 -9.12 -17.89 -16.71
C ASP A 257 -7.74 -17.29 -16.37
N THR A 258 -7.25 -16.32 -17.17
CA THR A 258 -5.98 -15.63 -16.89
C THR A 258 -6.20 -14.55 -15.84
N PRO A 259 -5.44 -14.54 -14.74
CA PRO A 259 -5.54 -13.49 -13.71
C PRO A 259 -5.14 -12.11 -14.26
N VAL A 260 -5.67 -11.08 -13.62
CA VAL A 260 -5.43 -9.68 -13.97
C VAL A 260 -4.92 -8.92 -12.74
N THR A 261 -3.90 -8.10 -12.94
CA THR A 261 -3.33 -7.19 -11.94
C THR A 261 -3.04 -5.80 -12.52
N THR A 262 -2.72 -4.87 -11.66
CA THR A 262 -1.94 -3.66 -11.92
C THR A 262 -1.10 -3.36 -10.69
N ASN A 263 -0.01 -2.61 -10.85
CA ASN A 263 0.87 -2.24 -9.75
C ASN A 263 0.46 -0.91 -9.11
N PHE A 264 0.58 -0.86 -7.78
CA PHE A 264 0.41 0.35 -6.99
C PHE A 264 1.75 0.82 -6.43
N LEU A 265 1.91 2.11 -6.26
CA LEU A 265 3.04 2.64 -5.50
C LEU A 265 2.63 2.81 -4.03
N ALA A 266 3.46 2.27 -3.15
CA ALA A 266 3.23 2.36 -1.72
C ALA A 266 3.21 3.82 -1.23
N GLY A 267 2.19 4.16 -0.44
CA GLY A 267 2.07 5.49 0.12
C GLY A 267 1.77 6.58 -0.92
N HIS A 268 1.15 6.23 -2.05
CA HIS A 268 0.74 7.16 -3.09
C HIS A 268 -0.72 7.58 -2.94
N LYS A 269 -0.97 8.89 -3.05
CA LYS A 269 -2.25 9.53 -2.70
C LYS A 269 -3.28 9.49 -3.84
N ALA A 270 -2.87 9.15 -5.08
CA ALA A 270 -3.69 9.35 -6.28
C ALA A 270 -4.88 8.41 -6.40
N VAL A 271 -4.77 7.18 -5.91
CA VAL A 271 -5.77 6.14 -6.10
C VAL A 271 -6.11 5.45 -4.77
N ASP A 272 -7.39 5.21 -4.54
CA ASP A 272 -7.88 4.47 -3.39
C ASP A 272 -7.73 2.96 -3.62
N VAL A 273 -6.66 2.39 -3.08
CA VAL A 273 -6.36 0.96 -3.25
C VAL A 273 -7.45 0.06 -2.67
N HIS A 274 -8.12 0.46 -1.59
CA HIS A 274 -9.23 -0.32 -1.04
C HIS A 274 -10.41 -0.41 -2.01
N ALA A 275 -10.75 0.71 -2.69
CA ALA A 275 -11.81 0.74 -3.69
C ALA A 275 -11.43 0.00 -4.98
N TRP A 276 -10.13 -0.09 -5.31
CA TRP A 276 -9.63 -0.78 -6.50
C TRP A 276 -9.41 -2.29 -6.29
N ALA A 277 -9.06 -2.72 -5.07
CA ALA A 277 -8.71 -4.10 -4.77
C ALA A 277 -9.72 -5.16 -5.27
N PRO A 278 -11.06 -4.94 -5.19
CA PRO A 278 -12.04 -5.91 -5.68
C PRO A 278 -12.02 -6.14 -7.20
N GLU A 279 -11.41 -5.23 -7.96
CA GLU A 279 -11.38 -5.28 -9.42
C GLU A 279 -10.28 -6.22 -9.97
N MET A 280 -9.33 -6.64 -9.12
CA MET A 280 -8.17 -7.44 -9.47
C MET A 280 -8.25 -8.87 -8.92
N ASP A 281 -7.48 -9.78 -9.50
CA ASP A 281 -7.34 -11.14 -8.98
C ASP A 281 -6.19 -11.26 -7.98
N VAL A 282 -5.15 -10.49 -8.17
CA VAL A 282 -4.01 -10.38 -7.27
C VAL A 282 -3.55 -8.93 -7.23
N LEU A 283 -3.31 -8.41 -6.05
CA LEU A 283 -2.76 -7.07 -5.87
C LEU A 283 -1.25 -7.09 -6.11
N ALA A 284 -0.73 -6.00 -6.66
CA ALA A 284 0.69 -5.85 -6.89
C ALA A 284 1.19 -4.48 -6.40
N LEU A 285 2.43 -4.43 -5.94
CA LEU A 285 3.04 -3.27 -5.29
C LEU A 285 4.43 -3.02 -5.81
N ASP A 286 4.76 -1.74 -6.02
CA ASP A 286 6.12 -1.26 -6.24
C ASP A 286 6.62 -0.58 -4.97
N SER A 287 7.79 -0.99 -4.52
CA SER A 287 8.36 -0.50 -3.28
C SER A 287 9.86 -0.24 -3.40
N TYR A 288 10.23 1.00 -3.19
CA TYR A 288 11.60 1.49 -3.34
C TYR A 288 12.12 2.12 -2.04
N PRO A 289 12.39 1.35 -0.97
CA PRO A 289 12.91 1.90 0.27
C PRO A 289 14.24 2.63 0.05
N ASP A 290 14.42 3.80 0.72
CA ASP A 290 15.65 4.57 0.59
C ASP A 290 16.76 4.01 1.49
N PRO A 291 17.90 3.56 0.95
CA PRO A 291 19.01 3.04 1.76
C PRO A 291 19.64 4.06 2.72
N HIS A 292 19.39 5.35 2.50
CA HIS A 292 19.87 6.43 3.38
C HIS A 292 18.96 6.70 4.57
N TRP A 293 17.73 6.22 4.53
CA TRP A 293 16.80 6.36 5.65
C TRP A 293 16.95 5.18 6.61
N GLY A 294 17.31 5.45 7.86
CA GLY A 294 17.58 4.40 8.87
C GLY A 294 16.38 3.48 9.13
N SER A 295 15.17 4.02 9.06
CA SER A 295 13.89 3.32 9.28
C SER A 295 13.23 2.85 7.98
N ALA A 296 13.94 2.83 6.84
CA ALA A 296 13.36 2.46 5.55
C ALA A 296 12.61 1.11 5.56
N HIS A 297 13.10 0.15 6.35
CA HIS A 297 12.45 -1.15 6.53
C HIS A 297 11.10 -1.05 7.25
N ILE A 298 10.91 -0.09 8.16
CA ILE A 298 9.61 0.15 8.83
C ILE A 298 8.62 0.77 7.82
N GLY A 299 9.05 1.76 7.03
CA GLY A 299 8.22 2.34 5.98
C GLY A 299 7.83 1.33 4.88
N ALA A 300 8.75 0.44 4.50
CA ALA A 300 8.45 -0.67 3.59
C ALA A 300 7.43 -1.64 4.20
N ALA A 301 7.63 -2.01 5.47
CA ALA A 301 6.71 -2.88 6.21
C ALA A 301 5.28 -2.30 6.25
N LEU A 302 5.14 -1.01 6.56
CA LEU A 302 3.86 -0.31 6.54
C LEU A 302 3.17 -0.45 5.17
N SER A 303 3.91 -0.26 4.09
CA SER A 303 3.38 -0.36 2.72
C SER A 303 2.91 -1.77 2.37
N TYR A 304 3.65 -2.78 2.81
CA TYR A 304 3.30 -4.20 2.62
C TYR A 304 2.07 -4.58 3.43
N ASP A 305 1.96 -4.08 4.66
CA ASP A 305 0.82 -4.32 5.53
C ASP A 305 -0.45 -3.60 5.04
N LEU A 306 -0.31 -2.41 4.44
CA LEU A 306 -1.40 -1.70 3.77
C LEU A 306 -1.94 -2.52 2.59
N LEU A 307 -1.06 -2.99 1.70
CA LEU A 307 -1.50 -3.78 0.55
C LEU A 307 -2.12 -5.11 0.98
N ARG A 308 -1.53 -5.78 2.00
CA ARG A 308 -2.10 -7.01 2.55
C ARG A 308 -3.48 -6.78 3.18
N GLY A 309 -3.68 -5.65 3.88
CA GLY A 309 -4.99 -5.27 4.41
C GLY A 309 -6.02 -5.07 3.30
N ALA A 310 -5.66 -4.36 2.22
CA ALA A 310 -6.50 -4.19 1.04
C ALA A 310 -6.77 -5.51 0.31
N ALA A 311 -5.83 -6.46 0.35
CA ALA A 311 -5.98 -7.82 -0.18
C ALA A 311 -6.79 -8.76 0.73
N GLU A 312 -7.36 -8.27 1.84
CA GLU A 312 -8.07 -9.10 2.84
C GLU A 312 -7.24 -10.29 3.33
N GLY A 313 -5.93 -10.08 3.53
CA GLY A 313 -4.99 -11.11 3.96
C GLY A 313 -4.64 -12.15 2.88
N ASN A 314 -5.08 -11.96 1.61
CA ASN A 314 -4.61 -12.78 0.51
C ASN A 314 -3.17 -12.42 0.15
N PRO A 315 -2.40 -13.36 -0.45
CA PRO A 315 -1.08 -13.08 -0.99
C PRO A 315 -1.13 -12.03 -2.11
N TRP A 316 -0.07 -11.26 -2.21
CA TRP A 316 0.13 -10.18 -3.16
C TRP A 316 1.50 -10.30 -3.85
N LEU A 317 1.78 -9.50 -4.87
CA LEU A 317 3.03 -9.53 -5.61
C LEU A 317 3.84 -8.25 -5.36
N LEU A 318 5.14 -8.38 -5.07
CA LEU A 318 6.08 -7.26 -5.19
C LEU A 318 6.56 -7.24 -6.65
N THR A 319 5.97 -6.37 -7.46
CA THR A 319 6.23 -6.28 -8.90
C THR A 319 7.46 -5.48 -9.23
N GLU A 320 7.77 -4.47 -8.40
CA GLU A 320 8.98 -3.69 -8.59
C GLU A 320 9.67 -3.36 -7.27
N GLN A 321 10.97 -3.48 -7.26
CA GLN A 321 11.91 -2.85 -6.35
C GLN A 321 13.27 -2.66 -7.05
N ALA A 322 14.16 -1.83 -6.50
CA ALA A 322 15.50 -1.68 -7.07
C ALA A 322 16.45 -2.78 -6.57
N PRO A 323 17.25 -3.43 -7.44
CA PRO A 323 18.35 -4.28 -7.00
C PRO A 323 19.41 -3.50 -6.22
N SER A 324 19.63 -2.21 -6.55
CA SER A 324 20.57 -1.30 -5.87
C SER A 324 19.99 0.12 -5.83
N ALA A 325 20.54 1.07 -6.61
CA ALA A 325 20.12 2.46 -6.62
C ALA A 325 18.91 2.68 -7.55
N VAL A 326 18.08 3.64 -7.21
CA VAL A 326 17.09 4.26 -8.10
C VAL A 326 17.72 5.49 -8.81
N ASN A 327 16.95 6.31 -9.56
CA ASN A 327 17.51 7.45 -10.29
C ASN A 327 16.74 8.77 -10.14
N TRP A 328 15.61 8.77 -9.42
CA TRP A 328 14.70 9.92 -9.33
C TRP A 328 14.80 10.75 -8.05
N ARG A 329 15.60 10.34 -7.07
CA ARG A 329 15.83 11.10 -5.84
C ARG A 329 16.93 12.13 -6.05
N GLY A 330 16.97 13.18 -5.24
CA GLY A 330 18.08 14.14 -5.24
C GLY A 330 19.44 13.50 -4.93
N ARG A 331 19.42 12.35 -4.20
CA ARG A 331 20.58 11.48 -3.94
C ARG A 331 20.15 10.03 -4.01
N ASN A 332 20.78 9.25 -4.89
CA ASN A 332 20.43 7.86 -5.14
C ASN A 332 21.53 6.93 -4.61
N GLY A 333 21.34 6.38 -3.41
CA GLY A 333 22.28 5.45 -2.78
C GLY A 333 22.09 4.03 -3.27
N GLY A 334 23.23 3.33 -3.50
CA GLY A 334 23.21 1.89 -3.73
C GLY A 334 22.91 1.11 -2.44
N LYS A 335 22.32 -0.06 -2.57
CA LYS A 335 22.14 -1.01 -1.47
C LYS A 335 23.47 -1.65 -1.08
N SER A 336 23.81 -1.62 0.20
CA SER A 336 24.97 -2.33 0.74
C SER A 336 24.79 -3.85 0.63
N PRO A 337 25.88 -4.65 0.68
CA PRO A 337 25.80 -6.11 0.60
C PRO A 337 24.78 -6.71 1.57
N GLY A 338 23.97 -7.66 1.09
CA GLY A 338 22.91 -8.33 1.84
C GLY A 338 21.61 -7.52 2.01
N ARG A 339 21.58 -6.20 1.75
CA ARG A 339 20.39 -5.38 1.96
C ARG A 339 19.29 -5.66 0.93
N MET A 340 19.64 -5.94 -0.33
CA MET A 340 18.69 -6.35 -1.35
C MET A 340 17.98 -7.64 -0.95
N ARG A 341 18.75 -8.66 -0.54
CA ARG A 341 18.24 -9.94 -0.05
C ARG A 341 17.32 -9.76 1.15
N LEU A 342 17.76 -9.00 2.18
CA LEU A 342 16.97 -8.76 3.38
C LEU A 342 15.61 -8.11 3.09
N TRP A 343 15.58 -7.05 2.26
CA TRP A 343 14.34 -6.35 1.92
C TRP A 343 13.41 -7.17 1.02
N SER A 344 13.95 -8.03 0.19
CA SER A 344 13.17 -8.99 -0.59
C SER A 344 12.50 -10.03 0.31
N TRP A 345 13.25 -10.56 1.27
CA TRP A 345 12.69 -11.46 2.27
C TRP A 345 11.70 -10.77 3.20
N GLN A 346 11.83 -9.46 3.43
CA GLN A 346 10.84 -8.70 4.18
C GLN A 346 9.48 -8.65 3.46
N ALA A 347 9.46 -8.45 2.14
CA ALA A 347 8.22 -8.51 1.37
C ALA A 347 7.58 -9.92 1.45
N VAL A 348 8.38 -10.97 1.27
CA VAL A 348 7.92 -12.36 1.44
C VAL A 348 7.40 -12.61 2.87
N ALA A 349 8.13 -12.16 3.89
CA ALA A 349 7.71 -12.28 5.29
C ALA A 349 6.35 -11.61 5.52
N GLN A 350 6.04 -10.52 4.84
CA GLN A 350 4.79 -9.76 4.97
C GLN A 350 3.72 -10.14 3.93
N GLY A 351 3.86 -11.27 3.23
CA GLY A 351 2.79 -11.87 2.46
C GLY A 351 2.95 -11.85 0.95
N ALA A 352 4.08 -11.34 0.41
CA ALA A 352 4.32 -11.40 -1.02
C ALA A 352 4.52 -12.85 -1.49
N ASP A 353 3.88 -13.20 -2.62
CA ASP A 353 4.06 -14.46 -3.34
C ASP A 353 4.96 -14.28 -4.57
N ALA A 354 5.43 -13.08 -4.84
CA ALA A 354 6.47 -12.82 -5.84
C ALA A 354 7.41 -11.71 -5.38
N VAL A 355 8.66 -11.76 -5.84
CA VAL A 355 9.67 -10.72 -5.67
C VAL A 355 10.25 -10.40 -7.03
N MET A 356 9.90 -9.24 -7.56
CA MET A 356 10.36 -8.78 -8.86
C MET A 356 11.06 -7.43 -8.75
N TYR A 357 11.80 -7.07 -9.78
CA TYR A 357 12.68 -5.91 -9.79
C TYR A 357 12.48 -5.04 -11.03
N PHE A 358 12.43 -3.74 -10.87
CA PHE A 358 12.76 -2.83 -11.93
C PHE A 358 14.28 -2.66 -11.94
N GLN A 359 15.03 -3.23 -12.89
CA GLN A 359 14.64 -4.01 -14.05
C GLN A 359 15.60 -5.18 -14.26
N TRP A 360 15.33 -6.08 -15.21
CA TRP A 360 16.25 -7.18 -15.49
C TRP A 360 17.64 -6.68 -15.88
N ARG A 361 17.78 -5.98 -17.00
CA ARG A 361 19.06 -5.41 -17.44
C ARG A 361 19.01 -3.89 -17.38
N GLN A 362 19.99 -3.26 -16.75
CA GLN A 362 20.09 -1.81 -16.60
C GLN A 362 20.12 -1.12 -17.96
N SER A 363 19.16 -0.22 -18.23
CA SER A 363 19.00 0.48 -19.51
C SER A 363 20.21 1.31 -19.91
N ARG A 364 20.57 1.30 -21.18
CA ARG A 364 21.71 2.08 -21.71
C ARG A 364 21.38 3.55 -21.96
N GLY A 365 20.11 3.87 -22.14
CA GLY A 365 19.61 5.18 -22.52
C GLY A 365 18.26 5.48 -21.89
N GLY A 366 17.70 6.63 -22.20
CA GLY A 366 16.43 7.08 -21.64
C GLY A 366 16.57 7.72 -20.26
N ALA A 367 15.43 8.09 -19.69
CA ALA A 367 15.37 8.81 -18.41
C ALA A 367 15.88 7.94 -17.25
N GLU A 368 15.75 6.62 -17.35
CA GLU A 368 16.05 5.65 -16.28
C GLU A 368 17.39 4.92 -16.47
N LYS A 369 18.28 5.43 -17.32
CA LYS A 369 19.59 4.82 -17.58
C LYS A 369 20.48 4.61 -16.34
N PHE A 370 20.24 5.36 -15.27
CA PHE A 370 20.97 5.21 -14.00
C PHE A 370 20.19 4.43 -12.94
N HIS A 371 18.95 4.01 -13.24
CA HIS A 371 18.26 3.04 -12.39
C HIS A 371 19.00 1.69 -12.45
N SER A 372 19.23 1.06 -11.30
CA SER A 372 19.92 -0.24 -11.27
C SER A 372 19.08 -1.34 -11.94
N GLY A 373 19.75 -2.39 -12.38
CA GLY A 373 19.13 -3.61 -12.90
C GLY A 373 19.69 -4.86 -12.23
N MET A 374 19.00 -5.97 -12.36
CA MET A 374 19.51 -7.30 -11.91
C MET A 374 20.81 -7.65 -12.62
N ILE A 375 20.96 -7.20 -13.88
CA ILE A 375 22.23 -7.14 -14.61
C ILE A 375 22.66 -5.68 -14.71
N PRO A 376 23.62 -5.19 -13.90
CA PRO A 376 24.16 -3.84 -13.99
C PRO A 376 24.89 -3.56 -15.32
N HIS A 377 25.17 -2.28 -15.63
CA HIS A 377 26.00 -1.90 -16.79
C HIS A 377 27.37 -2.61 -16.83
N ALA A 378 27.92 -2.94 -15.65
CA ALA A 378 29.19 -3.68 -15.56
C ALA A 378 29.04 -5.20 -15.84
N GLY A 379 27.83 -5.67 -16.14
CA GLY A 379 27.53 -7.03 -16.56
C GLY A 379 27.29 -8.04 -15.42
N ALA A 380 27.17 -9.32 -15.78
CA ALA A 380 26.79 -10.40 -14.88
C ALA A 380 27.86 -10.78 -13.85
N GLY A 381 29.12 -10.37 -14.02
CA GLY A 381 30.22 -10.64 -13.07
C GLY A 381 30.20 -9.76 -11.81
N THR A 382 29.11 -9.06 -11.54
CA THR A 382 28.98 -8.09 -10.43
C THR A 382 28.43 -8.73 -9.16
N ARG A 383 28.71 -8.07 -8.00
CA ARG A 383 28.11 -8.42 -6.70
C ARG A 383 26.58 -8.44 -6.76
N VAL A 384 25.98 -7.43 -7.39
CA VAL A 384 24.51 -7.32 -7.46
C VAL A 384 23.92 -8.54 -8.14
N HIS A 385 24.46 -8.96 -9.29
CA HIS A 385 23.95 -10.14 -9.98
C HIS A 385 24.23 -11.45 -9.20
N ALA A 386 25.35 -11.52 -8.48
CA ALA A 386 25.62 -12.66 -7.60
C ALA A 386 24.56 -12.78 -6.48
N GLU A 387 24.19 -11.65 -5.83
CA GLU A 387 23.13 -11.61 -4.81
C GLU A 387 21.75 -11.95 -5.43
N VAL A 388 21.47 -11.52 -6.67
CA VAL A 388 20.25 -11.87 -7.41
C VAL A 388 20.13 -13.40 -7.58
N ARG A 389 21.20 -14.06 -8.04
CA ARG A 389 21.21 -15.52 -8.21
C ARG A 389 21.08 -16.27 -6.89
N GLU A 390 21.70 -15.77 -5.82
CA GLU A 390 21.57 -16.36 -4.49
C GLU A 390 20.13 -16.29 -3.99
N LEU A 391 19.49 -15.12 -4.11
CA LEU A 391 18.10 -14.94 -3.71
C LEU A 391 17.15 -15.85 -4.51
N GLY A 392 17.30 -15.93 -5.84
CA GLY A 392 16.47 -16.82 -6.66
C GLY A 392 16.58 -18.28 -6.24
N ARG A 393 17.81 -18.74 -5.93
CA ARG A 393 18.04 -20.09 -5.38
C ARG A 393 17.34 -20.29 -4.02
N GLU A 394 17.38 -19.29 -3.13
CA GLU A 394 16.72 -19.37 -1.82
C GLU A 394 15.21 -19.44 -1.93
N LEU A 395 14.61 -18.59 -2.78
CA LEU A 395 13.16 -18.57 -2.99
C LEU A 395 12.65 -19.91 -3.58
N ALA A 396 13.45 -20.55 -4.42
CA ALA A 396 13.14 -21.87 -4.97
C ALA A 396 13.18 -23.01 -3.94
N LEU A 397 13.83 -22.82 -2.78
CA LEU A 397 13.89 -23.83 -1.69
C LEU A 397 12.61 -23.86 -0.84
N VAL A 398 11.73 -22.87 -0.97
CA VAL A 398 10.56 -22.68 -0.08
C VAL A 398 9.24 -22.57 -0.83
N PRO A 399 8.91 -23.48 -1.76
CA PRO A 399 7.66 -23.41 -2.52
C PRO A 399 6.42 -23.48 -1.64
N GLU A 400 6.52 -24.05 -0.44
CA GLU A 400 5.45 -24.12 0.55
C GLU A 400 5.00 -22.77 1.10
N LEU A 401 5.77 -21.69 0.92
CA LEU A 401 5.35 -20.35 1.29
C LEU A 401 4.24 -19.80 0.37
N ALA A 402 4.21 -20.20 -0.90
CA ALA A 402 3.23 -19.69 -1.85
C ALA A 402 1.79 -20.01 -1.42
N GLY A 403 0.94 -18.99 -1.35
CA GLY A 403 -0.45 -19.10 -0.92
C GLY A 403 -0.68 -19.12 0.58
N THR A 404 0.36 -19.09 1.41
CA THR A 404 0.23 -18.96 2.86
C THR A 404 -0.23 -17.55 3.25
N ARG A 405 -0.84 -17.41 4.43
CA ARG A 405 -1.44 -16.16 4.91
C ARG A 405 -0.87 -15.74 6.25
N ILE A 406 -0.97 -14.46 6.52
CA ILE A 406 -0.69 -13.86 7.82
C ILE A 406 -2.02 -13.57 8.50
N ARG A 407 -2.07 -13.72 9.83
CA ARG A 407 -3.21 -13.36 10.67
C ARG A 407 -2.71 -12.47 11.79
N ASN A 408 -3.28 -11.28 11.88
CA ASN A 408 -2.92 -10.28 12.85
C ASN A 408 -4.09 -9.98 13.78
N GLU A 409 -3.79 -9.49 14.99
CA GLU A 409 -4.76 -9.08 16.00
C GLU A 409 -4.81 -7.56 16.20
N VAL A 410 -3.97 -6.81 15.48
CA VAL A 410 -3.92 -5.35 15.51
C VAL A 410 -4.26 -4.80 14.14
N ALA A 411 -5.15 -3.81 14.07
CA ALA A 411 -5.44 -3.06 12.86
C ALA A 411 -5.23 -1.57 13.07
N ILE A 412 -4.63 -0.91 12.09
CA ILE A 412 -4.67 0.54 11.93
C ILE A 412 -5.74 0.85 10.90
N LEU A 413 -6.72 1.69 11.26
CA LEU A 413 -7.71 2.14 10.30
C LEU A 413 -7.09 3.18 9.37
N PHE A 414 -7.21 2.93 8.08
CA PHE A 414 -6.64 3.75 7.03
C PHE A 414 -7.57 3.78 5.83
N ASP A 415 -7.90 4.96 5.33
CA ASP A 415 -8.58 5.14 4.06
C ASP A 415 -8.11 6.41 3.34
N TRP A 416 -8.36 6.44 2.04
CA TRP A 416 -7.97 7.56 1.18
C TRP A 416 -8.86 8.79 1.38
N ASP A 417 -10.14 8.62 1.71
CA ASP A 417 -11.05 9.72 2.01
C ASP A 417 -10.53 10.54 3.18
N ASN A 418 -10.14 9.85 4.28
CA ASN A 418 -9.49 10.48 5.41
C ASN A 418 -8.16 11.14 5.00
N TRP A 419 -7.32 10.47 4.22
CA TRP A 419 -6.03 11.02 3.79
C TRP A 419 -6.20 12.27 2.93
N TRP A 420 -7.14 12.22 1.97
CA TRP A 420 -7.43 13.37 1.13
C TRP A 420 -7.98 14.54 1.95
N ALA A 421 -8.99 14.31 2.78
CA ALA A 421 -9.63 15.34 3.59
C ALA A 421 -8.65 15.96 4.60
N LEU A 422 -7.88 15.16 5.35
CA LEU A 422 -6.92 15.64 6.35
C LEU A 422 -5.84 16.57 5.77
N GLU A 423 -5.56 16.48 4.49
CA GLU A 423 -4.51 17.27 3.84
C GLU A 423 -5.04 18.25 2.79
N LEU A 424 -6.32 18.63 2.87
CA LEU A 424 -6.89 19.76 2.13
C LEU A 424 -6.41 21.10 2.71
N ASP A 425 -6.80 22.20 2.06
CA ASP A 425 -6.52 23.55 2.54
C ASP A 425 -7.35 23.91 3.79
N SER A 426 -6.94 24.98 4.47
CA SER A 426 -7.74 25.65 5.53
C SER A 426 -7.90 24.88 6.84
N HIS A 427 -6.97 23.97 7.16
CA HIS A 427 -6.91 23.30 8.46
C HIS A 427 -6.27 24.17 9.55
N PRO A 428 -6.49 23.85 10.86
CA PRO A 428 -5.82 24.54 11.95
C PRO A 428 -4.28 24.48 11.88
N SER A 429 -3.73 23.44 11.22
CA SER A 429 -2.29 23.27 10.97
C SER A 429 -2.06 22.48 9.70
N ASP A 430 -1.09 22.86 8.89
CA ASP A 430 -0.58 22.11 7.76
C ASP A 430 0.47 21.04 8.16
N GLY A 431 0.83 21.00 9.45
CA GLY A 431 1.78 20.03 10.01
C GLY A 431 1.19 18.65 10.29
N VAL A 432 -0.13 18.48 10.27
CA VAL A 432 -0.78 17.18 10.48
C VAL A 432 -0.85 16.44 9.14
N ARG A 433 0.08 15.48 8.95
CA ARG A 433 0.18 14.68 7.72
C ARG A 433 -0.21 13.23 7.99
N CYS A 434 -1.07 12.66 7.17
CA CYS A 434 -1.66 11.34 7.38
C CYS A 434 -0.58 10.25 7.57
N LEU A 435 0.35 10.10 6.63
CA LEU A 435 1.37 9.06 6.72
C LEU A 435 2.33 9.25 7.90
N ASP A 436 2.62 10.50 8.29
CA ASP A 436 3.43 10.76 9.49
C ASP A 436 2.71 10.29 10.75
N ARG A 437 1.40 10.55 10.84
CA ARG A 437 0.57 10.09 11.98
C ARG A 437 0.47 8.58 12.01
N VAL A 438 0.27 7.96 10.85
CA VAL A 438 0.28 6.49 10.73
C VAL A 438 1.62 5.92 11.19
N LEU A 439 2.75 6.48 10.74
CA LEU A 439 4.10 6.03 11.15
C LEU A 439 4.36 6.21 12.64
N ASP A 440 3.87 7.28 13.27
CA ASP A 440 4.00 7.50 14.72
C ASP A 440 3.37 6.36 15.54
N HIS A 441 2.30 5.74 15.02
CA HIS A 441 1.62 4.62 15.68
C HIS A 441 2.14 3.26 15.19
N TYR A 442 2.46 3.15 13.90
CA TYR A 442 2.95 1.92 13.30
C TYR A 442 4.34 1.51 13.84
N SER A 443 5.27 2.47 13.95
CA SER A 443 6.64 2.19 14.36
C SER A 443 6.74 1.50 15.73
N PRO A 444 6.10 2.00 16.81
CA PRO A 444 6.16 1.33 18.10
C PRO A 444 5.47 -0.04 18.13
N LEU A 445 4.40 -0.24 17.34
CA LEU A 445 3.76 -1.56 17.16
C LEU A 445 4.70 -2.53 16.45
N PHE A 446 5.33 -2.09 15.35
CA PHE A 446 6.32 -2.89 14.62
C PHE A 446 7.50 -3.30 15.52
N GLU A 447 8.03 -2.35 16.30
CA GLU A 447 9.12 -2.59 17.27
C GLU A 447 8.70 -3.46 18.45
N ALA A 448 7.39 -3.49 18.79
CA ALA A 448 6.84 -4.43 19.76
C ALA A 448 6.79 -5.86 19.22
N GLY A 449 7.06 -6.07 17.93
CA GLY A 449 7.05 -7.38 17.29
C GLY A 449 5.65 -7.98 17.11
N VAL A 450 4.61 -7.13 17.03
CA VAL A 450 3.23 -7.58 16.73
C VAL A 450 2.95 -7.48 15.23
N GLY A 451 2.09 -8.34 14.73
CA GLY A 451 1.60 -8.25 13.36
C GLY A 451 0.50 -7.18 13.24
N ILE A 452 0.53 -6.40 12.17
CA ILE A 452 -0.34 -5.23 11.96
C ILE A 452 -0.99 -5.37 10.58
N ASP A 453 -2.28 -5.05 10.45
CA ASP A 453 -2.93 -4.79 9.18
C ASP A 453 -3.37 -3.33 9.08
N LEU A 454 -3.27 -2.72 7.91
CA LEU A 454 -3.92 -1.45 7.64
C LEU A 454 -5.20 -1.72 6.85
N VAL A 455 -6.35 -1.35 7.40
CA VAL A 455 -7.65 -1.74 6.86
C VAL A 455 -8.59 -0.55 6.73
N HIS A 456 -9.47 -0.63 5.75
CA HIS A 456 -10.54 0.37 5.60
C HIS A 456 -11.50 0.27 6.79
N PRO A 457 -12.06 1.39 7.31
CA PRO A 457 -13.01 1.38 8.43
C PRO A 457 -14.26 0.52 8.22
N ALA A 458 -14.64 0.26 6.97
CA ALA A 458 -15.74 -0.63 6.63
C ALA A 458 -15.37 -2.13 6.55
N ALA A 459 -14.10 -2.50 6.78
CA ALA A 459 -13.65 -3.89 6.79
C ALA A 459 -14.28 -4.69 7.95
N ASP A 460 -14.18 -6.02 7.90
CA ASP A 460 -14.52 -6.88 9.05
C ASP A 460 -13.50 -6.67 10.18
N LEU A 461 -13.96 -6.11 11.29
CA LEU A 461 -13.13 -5.82 12.46
C LEU A 461 -13.06 -7.01 13.45
N SER A 462 -13.85 -8.05 13.26
CA SER A 462 -13.95 -9.18 14.18
C SER A 462 -12.65 -9.97 14.44
N PRO A 463 -11.64 -10.01 13.52
CA PRO A 463 -10.38 -10.68 13.79
C PRO A 463 -9.46 -9.90 14.75
N TYR A 464 -9.69 -8.61 14.97
CA TYR A 464 -8.78 -7.74 15.69
C TYR A 464 -9.15 -7.62 17.16
N LYS A 465 -8.15 -7.35 18.00
CA LYS A 465 -8.28 -7.04 19.41
C LYS A 465 -7.95 -5.58 19.74
N LEU A 466 -7.09 -4.97 18.93
CA LEU A 466 -6.70 -3.56 19.03
C LEU A 466 -6.95 -2.85 17.70
N LEU A 467 -7.75 -1.78 17.72
CA LEU A 467 -7.87 -0.82 16.65
C LEU A 467 -7.08 0.44 16.97
N VAL A 468 -6.42 1.01 15.96
CA VAL A 468 -5.67 2.27 16.08
C VAL A 468 -6.17 3.27 15.04
N LEU A 469 -6.45 4.50 15.49
CA LEU A 469 -6.95 5.61 14.68
C LEU A 469 -5.95 6.78 14.73
N PRO A 470 -4.97 6.83 13.82
CA PRO A 470 -3.97 7.91 13.80
C PRO A 470 -4.57 9.18 13.16
N SER A 471 -5.03 10.14 13.94
CA SER A 471 -5.65 11.38 13.43
C SER A 471 -6.68 11.09 12.32
N HIS A 472 -7.60 10.18 12.59
CA HIS A 472 -8.60 9.74 11.63
C HIS A 472 -9.71 10.81 11.51
N TYR A 473 -9.37 11.91 10.84
CA TYR A 473 -10.10 13.17 10.76
C TYR A 473 -11.52 13.02 10.23
N LEU A 474 -11.65 12.33 9.07
CA LEU A 474 -12.93 12.06 8.44
C LEU A 474 -13.48 10.72 8.94
N LEU A 475 -14.64 10.76 9.59
CA LEU A 475 -15.29 9.56 10.10
C LEU A 475 -16.80 9.64 9.89
N SER A 476 -17.33 8.77 9.02
CA SER A 476 -18.79 8.69 8.83
C SER A 476 -19.50 8.09 10.06
N ALA A 477 -20.76 8.45 10.25
CA ALA A 477 -21.57 7.91 11.35
C ALA A 477 -21.66 6.37 11.33
N VAL A 478 -21.71 5.77 10.13
CA VAL A 478 -21.73 4.30 9.98
C VAL A 478 -20.45 3.67 10.49
N ASN A 479 -19.29 4.22 10.14
CA ASN A 479 -18.01 3.70 10.58
C ASN A 479 -17.78 3.96 12.08
N ALA A 480 -18.23 5.10 12.61
CA ALA A 480 -18.22 5.39 14.04
C ALA A 480 -19.00 4.33 14.83
N GLU A 481 -20.20 3.94 14.35
CA GLU A 481 -21.01 2.90 15.00
C GLU A 481 -20.33 1.52 14.99
N ARG A 482 -19.61 1.18 13.92
CA ARG A 482 -18.83 -0.07 13.85
C ARG A 482 -17.70 -0.09 14.88
N ILE A 483 -16.99 1.03 15.04
CA ILE A 483 -15.95 1.19 16.07
C ILE A 483 -16.56 1.12 17.46
N ARG A 484 -17.70 1.79 17.70
CA ARG A 484 -18.43 1.74 18.97
C ARG A 484 -18.80 0.30 19.35
N THR A 485 -19.39 -0.43 18.41
CA THR A 485 -19.75 -1.83 18.58
C THR A 485 -18.52 -2.68 18.91
N PHE A 486 -17.42 -2.51 18.17
CA PHE A 486 -16.17 -3.23 18.41
C PHE A 486 -15.64 -3.01 19.84
N VAL A 487 -15.65 -1.79 20.35
CA VAL A 487 -15.21 -1.51 21.72
C VAL A 487 -16.20 -2.04 22.75
N ALA A 488 -17.50 -1.86 22.52
CA ALA A 488 -18.53 -2.38 23.42
C ALA A 488 -18.46 -3.90 23.59
N ASP A 489 -18.11 -4.63 22.53
CA ASP A 489 -17.95 -6.08 22.50
C ASP A 489 -16.60 -6.57 23.11
N GLY A 490 -15.76 -5.68 23.64
CA GLY A 490 -14.53 -6.02 24.34
C GLY A 490 -13.24 -5.70 23.61
N GLY A 491 -13.29 -5.09 22.43
CA GLY A 491 -12.11 -4.62 21.71
C GLY A 491 -11.44 -3.41 22.38
N SER A 492 -10.15 -3.22 22.12
CA SER A 492 -9.40 -2.05 22.57
C SER A 492 -9.23 -1.05 21.45
N LEU A 493 -9.32 0.25 21.78
CA LEU A 493 -9.17 1.37 20.85
C LEU A 493 -8.02 2.27 21.31
N LEU A 494 -7.16 2.66 20.37
CA LEU A 494 -6.16 3.73 20.53
C LEU A 494 -6.42 4.79 19.47
N ALA A 495 -6.95 5.95 19.85
CA ALA A 495 -7.19 7.08 18.96
C ALA A 495 -6.29 8.25 19.32
N SER A 496 -5.90 9.04 18.32
CA SER A 496 -5.12 10.24 18.56
C SER A 496 -5.90 11.51 18.15
N PHE A 497 -5.35 12.64 18.56
CA PHE A 497 -5.90 13.97 18.30
C PHE A 497 -6.41 14.14 16.87
N PHE A 498 -7.36 15.05 16.71
CA PHE A 498 -7.95 15.37 15.40
C PHE A 498 -8.66 14.17 14.72
N THR A 499 -9.19 13.23 15.54
CA THR A 499 -9.99 12.09 15.07
C THR A 499 -11.48 12.41 15.14
N GLY A 500 -12.27 12.02 14.11
CA GLY A 500 -13.74 12.15 14.09
C GLY A 500 -14.22 13.60 14.07
N ILE A 501 -13.53 14.46 13.33
CA ILE A 501 -13.83 15.90 13.29
C ILE A 501 -14.90 16.22 12.26
N VAL A 502 -14.90 15.52 11.11
CA VAL A 502 -15.82 15.78 9.99
C VAL A 502 -16.52 14.50 9.53
N ASP A 503 -17.66 14.70 8.89
CA ASP A 503 -18.44 13.67 8.21
C ASP A 503 -17.82 13.32 6.83
N GLU A 504 -18.49 12.43 6.08
CA GLU A 504 -18.09 11.99 4.74
C GLU A 504 -18.10 13.09 3.67
N HIS A 505 -18.62 14.26 3.97
CA HIS A 505 -18.65 15.44 3.11
C HIS A 505 -17.65 16.53 3.53
N ASP A 506 -16.77 16.23 4.50
CA ASP A 506 -15.84 17.19 5.10
C ASP A 506 -16.56 18.33 5.85
N ARG A 507 -17.75 18.06 6.44
CA ARG A 507 -18.45 18.99 7.30
C ARG A 507 -18.16 18.71 8.77
N VAL A 508 -17.81 19.73 9.50
CA VAL A 508 -17.47 19.60 10.93
C VAL A 508 -18.70 19.17 11.74
N HIS A 509 -18.56 18.12 12.54
CA HIS A 509 -19.54 17.74 13.55
C HIS A 509 -19.71 18.88 14.58
N THR A 510 -20.97 19.19 14.93
CA THR A 510 -21.30 20.25 15.88
C THR A 510 -21.82 19.65 17.19
N GLY A 511 -21.39 20.16 18.33
CA GLY A 511 -21.87 19.70 19.65
C GLY A 511 -20.79 19.18 20.59
N GLY A 512 -19.60 19.02 20.12
CA GLY A 512 -18.41 18.51 20.83
C GLY A 512 -17.60 17.60 19.91
N ARG A 513 -16.34 17.36 20.19
CA ARG A 513 -15.43 16.58 19.35
C ARG A 513 -14.70 15.57 20.22
N PRO A 514 -14.43 14.37 19.79
CA PRO A 514 -14.90 13.69 18.56
C PRO A 514 -16.35 13.23 18.70
N ASP A 515 -17.30 14.04 18.21
CA ASP A 515 -18.76 13.84 18.39
C ASP A 515 -19.21 12.40 18.01
N ALA A 516 -18.56 11.84 17.00
CA ALA A 516 -18.84 10.49 16.56
C ALA A 516 -18.41 9.38 17.55
N LEU A 517 -17.46 9.66 18.48
CA LEU A 517 -16.87 8.70 19.41
C LEU A 517 -16.73 9.24 20.84
N ASP A 518 -17.41 10.34 21.20
CA ASP A 518 -17.27 10.97 22.52
C ASP A 518 -17.67 10.03 23.67
N ASP A 519 -18.70 9.24 23.48
CA ASP A 519 -19.16 8.23 24.43
C ASP A 519 -18.17 7.07 24.56
N VAL A 520 -17.51 6.68 23.47
CA VAL A 520 -16.49 5.61 23.47
C VAL A 520 -15.20 6.08 24.15
N LEU A 521 -14.75 7.28 23.81
CA LEU A 521 -13.51 7.85 24.32
C LEU A 521 -13.66 8.50 25.71
N GLY A 522 -14.90 8.79 26.12
CA GLY A 522 -15.21 9.47 27.40
C GLY A 522 -14.62 10.85 27.51
N VAL A 523 -14.47 11.56 26.38
CA VAL A 523 -13.89 12.89 26.29
C VAL A 523 -14.68 13.78 25.34
N ARG A 524 -14.59 15.10 25.55
CA ARG A 524 -15.04 16.14 24.61
C ARG A 524 -13.91 17.13 24.38
N VAL A 525 -13.60 17.41 23.11
CA VAL A 525 -12.59 18.40 22.72
C VAL A 525 -13.29 19.73 22.45
N GLU A 526 -12.91 20.79 23.15
CA GLU A 526 -13.52 22.12 23.00
C GLU A 526 -12.73 23.02 22.04
N GLU A 527 -11.39 22.91 22.02
CA GLU A 527 -10.53 23.77 21.21
C GLU A 527 -9.27 23.04 20.70
N PHE A 528 -8.78 23.43 19.51
CA PHE A 528 -7.51 22.97 18.96
C PHE A 528 -6.43 24.03 19.18
N TRP A 529 -5.25 23.58 19.62
CA TRP A 529 -4.09 24.41 19.89
C TRP A 529 -2.85 23.85 19.18
N PRO A 530 -2.71 24.06 17.86
CA PRO A 530 -1.50 23.67 17.15
C PRO A 530 -0.28 24.31 17.79
N ALA A 531 0.76 23.52 18.05
CA ALA A 531 2.03 24.01 18.56
C ALA A 531 2.90 24.55 17.43
N ALA A 532 3.73 25.55 17.69
CA ALA A 532 4.70 26.03 16.73
C ALA A 532 5.74 24.93 16.40
N ALA A 533 6.36 25.00 15.22
CA ALA A 533 7.21 23.92 14.69
C ALA A 533 8.35 23.44 15.62
N ALA A 534 8.86 24.30 16.48
CA ALA A 534 9.91 23.96 17.44
C ALA A 534 9.43 24.03 18.91
N GLU A 535 8.13 24.16 19.13
CA GLU A 535 7.57 24.29 20.46
C GLU A 535 7.52 22.91 21.14
N ALA A 536 8.14 22.84 22.33
CA ALA A 536 7.99 21.71 23.21
C ALA A 536 6.69 21.84 24.00
N VAL A 537 5.90 20.77 24.03
CA VAL A 537 4.65 20.67 24.79
C VAL A 537 4.92 19.86 26.06
N PRO A 538 5.14 20.48 27.23
CA PRO A 538 5.46 19.74 28.43
C PRO A 538 4.31 18.85 28.87
N LEU A 539 4.67 17.67 29.39
CA LEU A 539 3.74 16.69 29.94
C LEU A 539 4.11 16.36 31.38
N ARG A 540 3.13 15.91 32.16
CA ARG A 540 3.32 15.37 33.50
C ARG A 540 2.39 14.19 33.75
N ALA A 541 2.78 13.32 34.68
CA ALA A 541 1.87 12.34 35.25
C ALA A 541 0.84 13.00 36.20
N PRO A 542 -0.32 12.35 36.41
CA PRO A 542 -1.27 12.83 37.42
C PRO A 542 -0.70 12.79 38.84
N GLU A 543 0.17 11.82 39.13
CA GLU A 543 0.87 11.68 40.43
C GLU A 543 1.99 12.73 40.54
N ALA A 544 1.98 13.50 41.63
CA ALA A 544 2.87 14.66 41.83
C ALA A 544 4.37 14.30 41.82
N ASP A 545 4.73 13.11 42.32
CA ASP A 545 6.10 12.65 42.45
C ASP A 545 6.61 11.77 41.30
N ALA A 546 5.78 11.52 40.29
CA ALA A 546 6.18 10.73 39.13
C ALA A 546 7.12 11.54 38.22
N PRO A 547 8.15 10.90 37.62
CA PRO A 547 9.01 11.57 36.66
C PRO A 547 8.21 12.07 35.45
N ALA A 548 8.46 13.31 35.05
CA ALA A 548 7.85 13.90 33.89
C ALA A 548 8.32 13.13 32.62
N PRO A 549 7.41 12.75 31.71
CA PRO A 549 7.78 12.19 30.40
C PRO A 549 8.49 13.28 29.57
N PRO A 550 9.20 12.88 28.49
CA PRO A 550 9.69 13.83 27.51
C PRO A 550 8.56 14.68 26.91
N PRO A 551 8.84 15.93 26.48
CA PRO A 551 7.82 16.80 25.94
C PRO A 551 7.24 16.28 24.64
N ALA A 552 5.96 16.50 24.43
CA ALA A 552 5.26 16.31 23.18
C ALA A 552 5.53 17.47 22.20
N SER A 553 4.92 17.42 21.03
CA SER A 553 5.09 18.41 19.95
C SER A 553 3.83 18.53 19.10
N LEU A 554 3.82 19.46 18.16
CA LEU A 554 2.89 19.62 17.07
C LEU A 554 1.49 20.10 17.45
N TRP A 555 0.87 19.56 18.52
CA TRP A 555 -0.55 19.69 18.77
C TRP A 555 -0.91 19.60 20.24
N ARG A 556 -1.93 20.36 20.63
CA ARG A 556 -2.64 20.26 21.91
C ARG A 556 -4.14 20.37 21.66
N GLU A 557 -4.93 19.84 22.55
CA GLU A 557 -6.39 19.99 22.57
C GLU A 557 -6.88 20.36 23.97
N ASP A 558 -7.90 21.22 24.05
CA ASP A 558 -8.62 21.43 25.28
C ASP A 558 -9.64 20.30 25.48
N VAL A 559 -9.23 19.31 26.25
CA VAL A 559 -10.01 18.08 26.50
C VAL A 559 -10.75 18.19 27.83
N LYS A 560 -12.07 17.94 27.78
CA LYS A 560 -12.91 17.77 28.97
C LYS A 560 -13.24 16.28 29.15
N LEU A 561 -13.08 15.79 30.36
CA LEU A 561 -13.45 14.42 30.71
C LEU A 561 -14.95 14.30 30.86
N THR A 562 -15.57 13.35 30.14
CA THR A 562 -17.00 13.02 30.24
C THR A 562 -17.24 11.61 30.81
N GLY A 563 -16.17 10.92 31.16
CA GLY A 563 -16.17 9.55 31.73
C GLY A 563 -14.77 8.93 31.80
N ALA A 564 -13.84 9.43 30.98
CA ALA A 564 -12.47 8.98 30.97
C ALA A 564 -11.69 9.44 32.23
N ARG A 565 -10.56 8.81 32.50
CA ARG A 565 -9.54 9.28 33.44
C ARG A 565 -8.27 9.68 32.69
N ALA A 566 -7.57 10.69 33.23
CA ALA A 566 -6.28 11.10 32.66
C ALA A 566 -5.17 10.10 33.02
N GLU A 567 -4.31 9.79 32.06
CA GLU A 567 -3.05 9.05 32.22
C GLU A 567 -1.83 9.95 32.13
N LEU A 568 -1.93 11.03 31.32
CA LEU A 568 -0.98 12.13 31.27
C LEU A 568 -1.74 13.45 31.20
N LEU A 569 -1.12 14.50 31.71
CA LEU A 569 -1.64 15.85 31.73
C LEU A 569 -0.68 16.77 30.97
N PHE A 570 -1.19 17.82 30.35
CA PHE A 570 -0.36 18.95 29.92
C PHE A 570 0.23 19.66 31.12
N ALA A 571 1.40 20.29 30.94
CA ALA A 571 2.08 21.09 31.91
C ALA A 571 2.52 22.44 31.29
N GLY A 572 2.71 23.46 32.13
CA GLY A 572 3.17 24.78 31.71
C GLY A 572 2.21 25.90 32.13
N PRO A 573 2.66 27.17 32.05
CA PRO A 573 1.96 28.30 32.61
C PRO A 573 0.58 28.59 31.98
N ASP A 574 0.36 28.19 30.76
CA ASP A 574 -0.93 28.38 30.06
C ASP A 574 -1.90 27.19 30.24
N TRP A 575 -1.49 26.12 30.99
CA TRP A 575 -2.19 24.87 31.14
C TRP A 575 -2.25 24.37 32.59
N ASP A 576 -2.42 25.29 33.54
CA ASP A 576 -2.37 25.00 34.97
C ASP A 576 -3.58 24.19 35.51
N ASP A 577 -4.60 23.96 34.69
CA ASP A 577 -5.90 23.41 35.08
C ASP A 577 -6.01 21.87 34.95
N ASP A 578 -4.92 21.14 35.04
CA ASP A 578 -4.91 19.67 34.97
C ASP A 578 -5.52 19.09 33.65
N ARG A 579 -5.34 19.79 32.54
CA ARG A 579 -5.90 19.38 31.22
C ARG A 579 -5.30 18.07 30.74
N PRO A 580 -6.15 17.10 30.37
CA PRO A 580 -5.69 15.79 29.93
C PRO A 580 -4.93 15.84 28.62
N ALA A 581 -3.77 15.17 28.55
CA ALA A 581 -3.00 14.94 27.33
C ALA A 581 -3.15 13.51 26.80
N VAL A 582 -3.32 12.54 27.71
CA VAL A 582 -3.63 11.15 27.39
C VAL A 582 -4.70 10.67 28.36
N THR A 583 -5.75 10.05 27.84
CA THR A 583 -6.86 9.55 28.65
C THR A 583 -7.14 8.08 28.37
N VAL A 584 -7.85 7.43 29.29
CA VAL A 584 -8.38 6.07 29.10
C VAL A 584 -9.80 6.00 29.63
N HIS A 585 -10.66 5.32 28.90
CA HIS A 585 -12.08 5.10 29.20
C HIS A 585 -12.45 3.63 29.05
N THR A 586 -13.40 3.17 29.85
CA THR A 586 -14.01 1.85 29.66
C THR A 586 -15.38 2.04 29.05
N HIS A 587 -15.61 1.41 27.87
CA HIS A 587 -16.88 1.45 27.17
C HIS A 587 -17.37 0.03 26.89
N GLY A 588 -18.53 -0.35 27.47
CA GLY A 588 -19.00 -1.73 27.39
C GLY A 588 -17.98 -2.72 28.00
N GLY A 589 -17.56 -3.70 27.20
CA GLY A 589 -16.53 -4.67 27.58
C GLY A 589 -15.10 -4.26 27.28
N GLY A 590 -14.88 -3.15 26.55
CA GLY A 590 -13.58 -2.76 26.01
C GLY A 590 -12.99 -1.51 26.66
N THR A 591 -11.82 -1.14 26.14
CA THR A 591 -11.02 0.01 26.61
C THR A 591 -10.69 0.95 25.46
N ALA A 592 -10.89 2.24 25.63
CA ALA A 592 -10.55 3.25 24.66
C ALA A 592 -9.53 4.24 25.24
N ARG A 593 -8.43 4.47 24.54
CA ARG A 593 -7.39 5.43 24.90
C ARG A 593 -7.35 6.56 23.87
N TYR A 594 -7.25 7.81 24.34
CA TYR A 594 -7.16 8.98 23.50
C TYR A 594 -5.89 9.77 23.79
N ILE A 595 -5.20 10.20 22.74
CA ILE A 595 -3.95 10.96 22.80
C ILE A 595 -4.20 12.33 22.19
N ALA A 596 -4.27 13.39 23.02
CA ALA A 596 -4.60 14.76 22.61
C ALA A 596 -3.40 15.58 22.11
N THR A 597 -2.27 14.95 21.85
CA THR A 597 -1.01 15.57 21.42
C THR A 597 -0.17 14.58 20.60
N ARG A 598 0.98 15.01 20.07
CA ARG A 598 1.99 14.13 19.51
C ARG A 598 3.08 13.83 20.55
N PRO A 599 3.04 12.70 21.25
CA PRO A 599 4.09 12.32 22.21
C PRO A 599 5.43 12.12 21.50
N ASP A 600 6.51 12.20 22.27
CA ASP A 600 7.80 11.71 21.80
C ASP A 600 7.80 10.17 21.65
N PRO A 601 8.79 9.59 20.93
CA PRO A 601 8.80 8.15 20.65
C PRO A 601 8.83 7.25 21.88
N LEU A 602 9.46 7.66 23.00
CA LEU A 602 9.52 6.83 24.23
C LEU A 602 8.15 6.81 24.91
N THR A 603 7.51 7.97 25.02
CA THR A 603 6.16 8.09 25.58
C THR A 603 5.14 7.36 24.70
N MET A 604 5.25 7.49 23.37
CA MET A 604 4.38 6.77 22.43
C MET A 604 4.55 5.25 22.55
N ARG A 605 5.78 4.76 22.72
CA ARG A 605 6.05 3.35 22.98
C ARG A 605 5.38 2.86 24.26
N ALA A 606 5.48 3.63 25.36
CA ALA A 606 4.84 3.27 26.63
C ALA A 606 3.31 3.24 26.53
N ILE A 607 2.69 4.14 25.75
CA ILE A 607 1.26 4.13 25.47
C ILE A 607 0.87 2.90 24.66
N THR A 608 1.65 2.59 23.63
CA THR A 608 1.44 1.41 22.77
C THR A 608 1.53 0.11 23.59
N ASP A 609 2.55 -0.04 24.42
CA ASP A 609 2.72 -1.24 25.26
C ASP A 609 1.55 -1.44 26.23
N ARG A 610 1.01 -0.35 26.83
CA ARG A 610 -0.21 -0.41 27.63
C ARG A 610 -1.44 -0.83 26.82
N SER A 611 -1.59 -0.25 25.62
CA SER A 611 -2.74 -0.59 24.74
C SER A 611 -2.71 -2.05 24.27
N LEU A 612 -1.52 -2.59 23.97
CA LEU A 612 -1.33 -4.00 23.66
C LEU A 612 -1.66 -4.91 24.85
N ALA A 613 -1.24 -4.50 26.06
CA ALA A 613 -1.55 -5.25 27.29
C ALA A 613 -3.06 -5.27 27.58
N ASP A 614 -3.74 -4.13 27.47
CA ASP A 614 -5.20 -4.02 27.64
C ASP A 614 -5.95 -4.89 26.62
N ALA A 615 -5.47 -4.93 25.38
CA ALA A 615 -6.04 -5.77 24.32
C ALA A 615 -5.66 -7.27 24.43
N GLY A 616 -4.75 -7.64 25.31
CA GLY A 616 -4.24 -9.00 25.40
C GLY A 616 -3.53 -9.48 24.13
N VAL A 617 -2.84 -8.56 23.44
CA VAL A 617 -2.06 -8.85 22.23
C VAL A 617 -0.60 -9.11 22.60
N ALA A 618 -0.08 -10.24 22.16
CA ALA A 618 1.31 -10.65 22.37
C ALA A 618 2.15 -10.49 21.11
N PRO A 619 3.47 -10.27 21.21
CA PRO A 619 4.36 -10.29 20.06
C PRO A 619 4.38 -11.67 19.39
N VAL A 620 4.62 -11.66 18.07
CA VAL A 620 4.72 -12.90 17.24
C VAL A 620 5.71 -13.90 17.85
N LEU A 621 6.82 -13.40 18.37
CA LEU A 621 7.80 -14.17 19.12
C LEU A 621 8.26 -13.37 20.35
N PRO A 622 7.97 -13.83 21.59
CA PRO A 622 8.43 -13.14 22.78
C PRO A 622 9.96 -13.10 22.91
N GLY A 623 10.49 -12.00 23.44
CA GLY A 623 11.92 -11.87 23.74
C GLY A 623 12.80 -11.64 22.50
N LEU A 624 12.25 -11.15 21.40
CA LEU A 624 13.03 -10.75 20.23
C LEU A 624 14.05 -9.66 20.58
N PRO A 625 15.31 -9.79 20.13
CA PRO A 625 16.28 -8.71 20.21
C PRO A 625 15.85 -7.48 19.40
N THR A 626 16.17 -6.29 19.87
CA THR A 626 15.92 -5.04 19.13
C THR A 626 16.49 -5.10 17.72
N GLY A 627 15.67 -4.69 16.74
CA GLY A 627 16.01 -4.70 15.31
C GLY A 627 15.86 -6.05 14.62
N VAL A 628 15.29 -7.05 15.31
CA VAL A 628 14.86 -8.31 14.69
C VAL A 628 13.35 -8.28 14.49
N GLN A 629 12.92 -8.53 13.26
CA GLN A 629 11.53 -8.72 12.88
C GLN A 629 11.20 -10.22 12.83
N ALA A 630 10.01 -10.60 13.31
CA ALA A 630 9.47 -11.95 13.20
C ALA A 630 8.09 -11.91 12.55
N THR A 631 7.83 -12.82 11.64
CA THR A 631 6.52 -12.99 11.01
C THR A 631 6.21 -14.47 10.83
N ILE A 632 4.94 -14.87 11.01
CA ILE A 632 4.48 -16.23 10.74
C ILE A 632 3.54 -16.24 9.55
N ARG A 633 3.91 -16.95 8.50
CA ARG A 633 3.04 -17.28 7.36
C ARG A 633 2.42 -18.65 7.58
N ARG A 634 1.08 -18.76 7.44
CA ARG A 634 0.31 -19.95 7.77
C ARG A 634 -0.29 -20.58 6.51
N GLY A 635 0.03 -21.85 6.27
CA GLY A 635 -0.62 -22.72 5.30
C GLY A 635 -1.79 -23.47 5.93
N ALA A 636 -2.32 -24.48 5.23
CA ALA A 636 -3.42 -25.30 5.71
C ALA A 636 -3.00 -26.23 6.87
N ASP A 637 -1.78 -26.78 6.79
CA ASP A 637 -1.25 -27.83 7.69
C ASP A 637 0.17 -27.52 8.21
N HIS A 638 0.70 -26.34 7.88
CA HIS A 638 2.05 -25.91 8.29
C HIS A 638 2.08 -24.42 8.58
N ASP A 639 3.11 -24.00 9.30
CA ASP A 639 3.49 -22.60 9.42
C ASP A 639 4.98 -22.39 9.17
N VAL A 640 5.33 -21.18 8.72
CA VAL A 640 6.70 -20.78 8.49
C VAL A 640 6.96 -19.49 9.25
N LEU A 641 7.88 -19.53 10.21
CA LEU A 641 8.42 -18.38 10.91
C LEU A 641 9.58 -17.80 10.11
N ILE A 642 9.51 -16.53 9.79
CA ILE A 642 10.58 -15.79 9.12
C ILE A 642 11.15 -14.78 10.10
N LEU A 643 12.49 -14.82 10.29
CA LEU A 643 13.23 -13.91 11.14
C LEU A 643 14.16 -13.06 10.27
N LEU A 644 14.15 -11.75 10.51
CA LEU A 644 14.90 -10.76 9.74
C LEU A 644 15.70 -9.87 10.68
N ASN A 645 17.03 -9.85 10.53
CA ASN A 645 17.90 -8.97 11.29
C ASN A 645 18.17 -7.67 10.51
N HIS A 646 17.52 -6.57 10.89
CA HIS A 646 17.70 -5.26 10.25
C HIS A 646 18.94 -4.50 10.74
N THR A 647 19.73 -5.09 11.66
CA THR A 647 20.90 -4.44 12.27
C THR A 647 22.20 -4.79 11.56
N GLY A 648 23.27 -4.09 11.93
CA GLY A 648 24.65 -4.37 11.50
C GLY A 648 25.40 -5.35 12.40
N ASP A 649 24.74 -5.91 13.42
CA ASP A 649 25.34 -6.82 14.41
C ASP A 649 24.65 -8.17 14.36
N THR A 650 25.35 -9.23 14.78
CA THR A 650 24.73 -10.55 14.98
C THR A 650 23.72 -10.50 16.11
N ARG A 651 22.58 -11.16 15.93
CA ARG A 651 21.48 -11.26 16.90
C ARG A 651 21.16 -12.73 17.18
N GLU A 652 21.11 -13.08 18.46
CA GLU A 652 20.74 -14.43 18.89
C GLU A 652 19.25 -14.49 19.21
N VAL A 653 18.54 -15.46 18.64
CA VAL A 653 17.13 -15.71 18.87
C VAL A 653 16.92 -17.12 19.40
N THR A 654 16.24 -17.25 20.54
CA THR A 654 15.82 -18.54 21.08
C THR A 654 14.35 -18.80 20.76
N LEU A 655 14.07 -19.93 20.13
CA LEU A 655 12.73 -20.32 19.74
C LEU A 655 12.04 -21.09 20.87
N PRO A 656 10.69 -20.95 21.01
CA PRO A 656 9.92 -21.72 22.01
C PRO A 656 9.92 -23.23 21.73
N ALA A 657 10.07 -23.62 20.47
CA ALA A 657 10.13 -25.02 20.02
C ALA A 657 11.11 -25.18 18.88
N ASP A 658 11.57 -26.40 18.64
CA ASP A 658 12.43 -26.72 17.52
C ASP A 658 11.71 -26.48 16.18
N ARG A 659 12.42 -25.90 15.21
CA ARG A 659 11.96 -25.66 13.84
C ARG A 659 12.98 -26.17 12.82
N ARG A 660 12.49 -26.48 11.62
CA ARG A 660 13.35 -26.88 10.49
C ARG A 660 13.84 -25.63 9.77
N ASP A 661 15.15 -25.48 9.61
CA ASP A 661 15.70 -24.45 8.74
C ASP A 661 15.45 -24.83 7.28
N LEU A 662 14.69 -24.02 6.56
CA LEU A 662 14.30 -24.29 5.17
C LEU A 662 15.35 -23.83 4.16
N LEU A 663 16.24 -22.90 4.55
CA LEU A 663 17.33 -22.41 3.70
C LEU A 663 18.62 -23.23 3.87
N ASP A 664 18.80 -23.87 5.04
CA ASP A 664 19.95 -24.74 5.34
C ASP A 664 19.50 -26.19 5.61
N GLY A 665 19.47 -26.99 4.55
CA GLY A 665 19.09 -28.39 4.63
C GLY A 665 20.00 -29.28 5.49
N GLN A 666 21.18 -28.78 5.96
CA GLN A 666 22.10 -29.52 6.83
C GLN A 666 21.72 -29.39 8.32
N ARG A 667 20.84 -28.44 8.69
CA ARG A 667 20.39 -28.24 10.06
C ARG A 667 18.89 -28.58 10.21
N PRO A 668 18.54 -29.85 10.37
CA PRO A 668 17.16 -30.30 10.33
C PRO A 668 16.30 -29.78 11.50
N HIS A 669 16.91 -29.35 12.62
CA HIS A 669 16.21 -28.82 13.78
C HIS A 669 17.04 -27.73 14.46
N VAL A 670 16.47 -26.53 14.57
CA VAL A 670 17.10 -25.40 15.25
C VAL A 670 16.19 -24.85 16.34
N ARG A 671 16.77 -24.56 17.50
CA ARG A 671 16.13 -23.88 18.62
C ARG A 671 16.82 -22.58 18.98
N HIS A 672 18.09 -22.44 18.59
CA HIS A 672 18.88 -21.23 18.73
C HIS A 672 19.32 -20.81 17.33
N VAL A 673 19.06 -19.58 16.98
CA VAL A 673 19.32 -19.00 15.65
C VAL A 673 20.22 -17.79 15.82
N ALA A 674 21.45 -17.89 15.33
CA ALA A 674 22.34 -16.74 15.17
C ALA A 674 22.04 -16.07 13.83
N LEU A 675 21.45 -14.89 13.85
CA LEU A 675 21.22 -14.07 12.67
C LEU A 675 22.39 -13.13 12.47
N GLU A 676 23.22 -13.42 11.47
CA GLU A 676 24.30 -12.53 11.06
C GLU A 676 23.79 -11.12 10.72
N PRO A 677 24.65 -10.10 10.61
CA PRO A 677 24.25 -8.78 10.13
C PRO A 677 23.44 -8.87 8.83
N ARG A 678 22.21 -8.35 8.81
CA ARG A 678 21.24 -8.48 7.71
C ARG A 678 20.85 -9.94 7.40
N GLY A 679 20.98 -10.81 8.38
CA GLY A 679 20.66 -12.23 8.28
C GLY A 679 19.16 -12.48 8.17
N VAL A 680 18.84 -13.58 7.50
CA VAL A 680 17.47 -14.09 7.30
C VAL A 680 17.44 -15.54 7.71
N ALA A 681 16.43 -15.96 8.47
CA ALA A 681 16.12 -17.35 8.72
C ALA A 681 14.67 -17.67 8.37
N VAL A 682 14.45 -18.77 7.67
CA VAL A 682 13.12 -19.23 7.24
C VAL A 682 12.88 -20.61 7.84
N LEU A 683 11.96 -20.69 8.79
CA LEU A 683 11.87 -21.79 9.74
C LEU A 683 10.49 -22.46 9.69
N GLY A 684 10.41 -23.64 9.08
CA GLY A 684 9.19 -24.43 9.01
C GLY A 684 8.83 -25.11 10.35
N SER A 685 7.53 -25.31 10.60
CA SER A 685 7.08 -26.12 11.71
C SER A 685 7.55 -27.57 11.55
N VAL A 686 7.96 -28.19 12.65
CA VAL A 686 8.21 -29.64 12.65
C VAL A 686 6.85 -30.34 12.68
N LEU A 687 6.53 -31.05 11.59
CA LEU A 687 5.32 -31.88 11.57
C LEU A 687 5.44 -32.92 12.67
N THR A 688 4.72 -32.75 13.78
CA THR A 688 4.46 -33.85 14.71
C THR A 688 3.55 -34.82 13.98
N SER A 689 4.10 -35.96 13.53
CA SER A 689 3.33 -37.08 13.05
C SER A 689 2.51 -37.64 14.21
N THR A 690 1.37 -37.02 14.51
CA THR A 690 0.32 -37.67 15.31
C THR A 690 -0.44 -38.58 14.34
N PRO A 691 -0.37 -39.91 14.50
CA PRO A 691 -1.19 -40.80 13.68
C PRO A 691 -2.65 -40.48 13.99
N SER A 692 -3.41 -40.04 12.99
CA SER A 692 -4.87 -39.95 13.07
C SER A 692 -5.37 -41.34 13.57
N PRO A 693 -6.18 -41.41 14.63
CA PRO A 693 -6.76 -42.68 15.01
C PRO A 693 -7.64 -43.15 13.85
N ARG A 694 -7.23 -44.21 13.18
CA ARG A 694 -8.07 -44.93 12.23
C ARG A 694 -9.40 -45.21 12.93
N ARG A 695 -10.49 -44.60 12.50
CA ARG A 695 -11.83 -45.04 12.81
C ARG A 695 -11.92 -46.48 12.30
N ALA A 696 -11.93 -47.43 13.23
CA ALA A 696 -12.36 -48.79 12.95
C ALA A 696 -13.82 -48.73 12.48
N LEU A 697 -14.09 -49.40 11.38
CA LEU A 697 -15.41 -49.63 10.81
C LEU A 697 -16.39 -50.23 11.81
#